data_c25b2f6f1ada813640dae6bb8bebba6f
#
_entry.id   c25b2f6f1ada813640dae6bb8bebba6f
#
_cell.length_a   1.000
_cell.length_b   1.000
_cell.length_c   1.000
_cell.angle_alpha   90.00
_cell.angle_beta   90.00
_cell.angle_gamma   90.00
#
_symmetry.space_group_name_H-M   'P 1'
#
loop_
_entity.id
_entity.type
_entity.pdbx_description
1 polymer ?
#
loop_
_entity_poly.entity_id
_entity_poly.type
_entity_poly.pdbx_seq_one_letter_code
_entity_poly.pdbx_strand_id
1 'polypeptide(L)'
;MAAVLGIPLMAVGMIWMHEDWARWLMPALATPIILIPGKQFFVKAIRQFRTATWGMDSLVAMSCTTAYIYSLWNTLFPDVQREMGITPHVYYEGIGAIIGFLLLGRLLEGKARLKAIQGIGALLSEQPSVALCWRNNAWTGVAVASLQLGDKILIQAGARVPVDGLVEVGRAEVDESWLTGEPFPVTRGVGDEVHAGSQTIAGSLEVVVRRRGSETLQGQIHQQIREAQAARAPIQDLVDQITRWFVPTVIGLAFISAAIWWMFAEENALSMGLLAFVNTLIIACPCALGLATPTALVAGLSSAARMGILVRDPSVWEKAGAIKVILCDKTGTLTAGRPMVRSIRWHPAITPGQQPDLLKMWQKSAQQSTHPVAYSLTQYSEIGVDDLNNAHEGEPRSNQLLEWSNMEEHVGLGVSFQVMDKHYRSGRRSFVEEKTPESQKSGDSSLHIEADHRSTAQDDWGEWIQNQAAASAELWLGSNGTLLACALVDDLLRADALEFVESMKKKGVELMLISGDRVERVASMAHDLGIKYFKGDLLPGEKLAEVRAWQSKNQSVAMLGDGLNDAGALAAADLGMAMGAGSALSKHHSGLVVIRNDLSALTQFFELAERTHNILRQNLMWAFAYNVIGIPIAMGLLYPFFGLFMHPSIAAAAMAFSSVSVVGNSIRLLKHQT
;
A
#
# COMPACT_ATOMS: atom_id res chain seq x y z
N MET A 1 2.17 21.75 32.59
CA MET A 1 3.00 21.81 33.82
C MET A 1 4.46 22.10 33.53
N ALA A 2 5.16 21.33 32.66
CA ALA A 2 6.58 21.63 32.34
C ALA A 2 6.77 23.06 31.81
N ALA A 3 5.93 23.57 30.93
CA ALA A 3 6.00 24.94 30.43
C ALA A 3 5.63 25.97 31.49
N VAL A 4 4.59 25.70 32.29
CA VAL A 4 4.11 26.61 33.36
C VAL A 4 5.15 26.84 34.44
N LEU A 5 5.96 25.84 34.78
CA LEU A 5 7.03 25.95 35.76
C LEU A 5 8.39 26.24 35.12
N GLY A 6 8.63 25.73 33.92
CA GLY A 6 9.92 25.87 33.23
C GLY A 6 10.16 27.29 32.70
N ILE A 7 9.12 27.97 32.14
CA ILE A 7 9.28 29.36 31.67
C ILE A 7 9.62 30.31 32.81
N PRO A 8 8.91 30.32 33.96
CA PRO A 8 9.32 31.12 35.13
C PRO A 8 10.70 30.77 35.64
N LEU A 9 11.06 29.47 35.71
CA LEU A 9 12.37 29.01 36.12
C LEU A 9 13.50 29.56 35.21
N MET A 10 13.31 29.51 33.90
CA MET A 10 14.23 30.09 32.92
C MET A 10 14.30 31.62 33.06
N ALA A 11 13.19 32.31 33.25
CA ALA A 11 13.17 33.75 33.42
C ALA A 11 13.91 34.19 34.70
N VAL A 12 13.67 33.50 35.82
CA VAL A 12 14.37 33.77 37.08
C VAL A 12 15.88 33.49 36.94
N GLY A 13 16.26 32.38 36.31
CA GLY A 13 17.67 32.05 36.11
C GLY A 13 18.41 33.01 35.18
N MET A 14 17.75 33.59 34.16
CA MET A 14 18.38 34.52 33.23
C MET A 14 18.46 35.96 33.77
N ILE A 15 17.48 36.40 34.58
CA ILE A 15 17.37 37.83 34.98
C ILE A 15 17.87 38.05 36.41
N TRP A 16 17.59 37.15 37.34
CA TRP A 16 17.81 37.33 38.78
C TRP A 16 18.75 36.27 39.40
N MET A 17 19.57 35.59 38.60
CA MET A 17 20.45 34.50 39.05
C MET A 17 21.39 34.88 40.22
N HIS A 18 21.76 36.16 40.35
CA HIS A 18 22.66 36.65 41.36
C HIS A 18 21.96 37.05 42.67
N GLU A 19 20.66 37.09 42.69
CA GLU A 19 19.84 37.47 43.85
C GLU A 19 19.65 36.28 44.82
N ASP A 20 19.80 36.52 46.11
CA ASP A 20 19.74 35.42 47.09
C ASP A 20 18.34 34.75 47.16
N TRP A 21 17.26 35.54 46.96
CA TRP A 21 15.90 34.96 46.90
C TRP A 21 15.73 34.00 45.69
N ALA A 22 16.32 34.31 44.56
CA ALA A 22 16.22 33.53 43.35
C ALA A 22 16.87 32.15 43.52
N ARG A 23 17.99 32.08 44.24
CA ARG A 23 18.70 30.80 44.54
C ARG A 23 17.83 29.79 45.28
N TRP A 24 16.90 30.27 46.15
CA TRP A 24 15.99 29.38 46.87
C TRP A 24 14.68 29.10 46.09
N LEU A 25 14.24 30.04 45.25
CA LEU A 25 13.07 29.84 44.40
C LEU A 25 13.35 28.83 43.26
N MET A 26 14.54 28.86 42.69
CA MET A 26 14.87 27.96 41.56
C MET A 26 14.77 26.47 41.89
N PRO A 27 15.36 25.92 42.98
CA PRO A 27 15.17 24.52 43.33
C PRO A 27 13.71 24.19 43.66
N ALA A 28 12.95 25.12 44.23
CA ALA A 28 11.51 24.93 44.51
C ALA A 28 10.70 24.77 43.20
N LEU A 29 11.12 25.40 42.10
CA LEU A 29 10.50 25.25 40.78
C LEU A 29 11.07 24.03 40.02
N ALA A 30 12.37 23.76 40.12
CA ALA A 30 13.04 22.67 39.40
C ALA A 30 12.64 21.26 39.89
N THR A 31 12.51 21.12 41.23
CA THR A 31 12.14 19.82 41.85
C THR A 31 10.81 19.27 41.34
N PRO A 32 9.70 20.02 41.31
CA PRO A 32 8.45 19.54 40.70
C PRO A 32 8.58 19.19 39.21
N ILE A 33 9.43 19.91 38.45
CA ILE A 33 9.67 19.62 37.03
C ILE A 33 10.34 18.25 36.88
N ILE A 34 11.30 17.92 37.72
CA ILE A 34 11.97 16.60 37.71
C ILE A 34 11.01 15.49 38.14
N LEU A 35 10.29 15.69 39.25
CA LEU A 35 9.48 14.64 39.90
C LEU A 35 8.18 14.33 39.17
N ILE A 36 7.59 15.28 38.44
CA ILE A 36 6.30 15.10 37.79
C ILE A 36 6.47 14.92 36.26
N PRO A 37 6.71 15.95 35.44
CA PRO A 37 6.89 15.73 34.01
C PRO A 37 8.16 15.01 33.63
N GLY A 38 9.24 15.16 34.42
CA GLY A 38 10.52 14.50 34.24
C GLY A 38 10.58 13.03 34.64
N LYS A 39 9.69 12.57 35.54
CA LYS A 39 9.65 11.21 36.10
C LYS A 39 9.82 10.12 35.03
N GLN A 40 9.19 10.28 33.88
CA GLN A 40 9.24 9.30 32.80
C GLN A 40 10.66 9.03 32.28
N PHE A 41 11.52 10.05 32.25
CA PHE A 41 12.92 9.91 31.81
C PHE A 41 13.73 9.13 32.85
N PHE A 42 13.57 9.45 34.12
CA PHE A 42 14.28 8.78 35.21
C PHE A 42 13.88 7.32 35.37
N VAL A 43 12.58 7.01 35.32
CA VAL A 43 12.09 5.61 35.40
C VAL A 43 12.65 4.77 34.26
N LYS A 44 12.65 5.30 33.03
CA LYS A 44 13.23 4.60 31.88
C LYS A 44 14.75 4.46 31.99
N ALA A 45 15.45 5.53 32.41
CA ALA A 45 16.88 5.48 32.63
C ALA A 45 17.28 4.42 33.66
N ILE A 46 16.59 4.32 34.81
CA ILE A 46 16.86 3.28 35.82
C ILE A 46 16.69 1.87 35.21
N ARG A 47 15.66 1.67 34.37
CA ARG A 47 15.47 0.39 33.67
C ARG A 47 16.61 0.11 32.69
N GLN A 48 17.02 1.12 31.91
CA GLN A 48 18.13 1.03 30.96
C GLN A 48 19.47 0.71 31.67
N PHE A 49 19.71 1.33 32.81
CA PHE A 49 20.89 1.02 33.65
C PHE A 49 20.88 -0.44 34.12
N ARG A 50 19.73 -0.96 34.58
CA ARG A 50 19.60 -2.36 35.05
C ARG A 50 19.79 -3.40 33.95
N THR A 51 19.44 -3.05 32.72
CA THR A 51 19.55 -3.96 31.55
C THR A 51 20.80 -3.70 30.71
N ALA A 52 21.66 -2.77 31.13
CA ALA A 52 22.84 -2.31 30.37
C ALA A 52 22.50 -1.88 28.93
N THR A 53 21.27 -1.40 28.70
CA THR A 53 20.80 -0.89 27.41
C THR A 53 20.75 0.64 27.46
N TRP A 54 21.84 1.26 27.10
CA TRP A 54 21.98 2.72 27.15
C TRP A 54 21.14 3.39 26.04
N GLY A 55 20.39 4.44 26.40
CA GLY A 55 19.54 5.17 25.49
C GLY A 55 19.46 6.66 25.82
N MET A 56 18.63 7.40 25.09
CA MET A 56 18.48 8.85 25.26
C MET A 56 18.00 9.23 26.67
N ASP A 57 17.11 8.42 27.27
CA ASP A 57 16.57 8.71 28.60
C ASP A 57 17.67 8.64 29.67
N SER A 58 18.70 7.79 29.47
CA SER A 58 19.90 7.74 30.34
C SER A 58 20.72 9.02 30.26
N LEU A 59 20.96 9.57 29.06
CA LEU A 59 21.70 10.82 28.90
C LEU A 59 21.00 12.01 29.56
N VAL A 60 19.68 12.10 29.36
CA VAL A 60 18.83 13.14 29.96
C VAL A 60 18.82 13.02 31.50
N ALA A 61 18.65 11.82 32.03
CA ALA A 61 18.66 11.62 33.48
C ALA A 61 20.01 11.95 34.09
N MET A 62 21.11 11.56 33.45
CA MET A 62 22.47 11.89 33.92
C MET A 62 22.74 13.41 33.90
N SER A 63 22.41 14.10 32.79
CA SER A 63 22.61 15.53 32.68
C SER A 63 21.78 16.33 33.69
N CYS A 64 20.48 16.01 33.81
CA CYS A 64 19.60 16.65 34.78
C CYS A 64 20.02 16.37 36.22
N THR A 65 20.42 15.13 36.56
CA THR A 65 20.92 14.80 37.90
C THR A 65 22.20 15.53 38.25
N THR A 66 23.16 15.55 37.33
CA THR A 66 24.41 16.28 37.53
C THR A 66 24.19 17.77 37.71
N ALA A 67 23.40 18.40 36.84
CA ALA A 67 23.03 19.81 36.94
C ALA A 67 22.30 20.13 38.25
N TYR A 68 21.38 19.25 38.68
CA TYR A 68 20.60 19.44 39.90
C TYR A 68 21.50 19.32 41.17
N ILE A 69 22.30 18.27 41.27
CA ILE A 69 23.15 18.04 42.43
C ILE A 69 24.18 19.19 42.56
N TYR A 70 24.80 19.58 41.47
CA TYR A 70 25.75 20.70 41.47
C TYR A 70 25.07 22.02 41.88
N SER A 71 23.91 22.33 41.31
CA SER A 71 23.21 23.56 41.64
C SER A 71 22.70 23.57 43.09
N LEU A 72 22.27 22.39 43.61
CA LEU A 72 21.86 22.25 45.00
C LEU A 72 23.01 22.46 45.95
N TRP A 73 24.21 21.91 45.64
CA TRP A 73 25.44 22.14 46.39
C TRP A 73 25.78 23.64 46.48
N ASN A 74 25.72 24.34 45.33
CA ASN A 74 26.00 25.79 45.29
C ASN A 74 24.93 26.65 45.96
N THR A 75 23.71 26.14 46.06
CA THR A 75 22.64 26.81 46.79
C THR A 75 22.82 26.67 48.30
N LEU A 76 23.21 25.46 48.79
CA LEU A 76 23.33 25.14 50.19
C LEU A 76 24.64 25.66 50.81
N PHE A 77 25.75 25.66 50.04
CA PHE A 77 27.08 26.00 50.49
C PHE A 77 27.77 27.07 49.61
N PRO A 78 27.14 28.26 49.42
CA PRO A 78 27.71 29.30 48.54
C PRO A 78 29.03 29.86 49.01
N ASP A 79 29.27 29.87 50.33
CA ASP A 79 30.47 30.48 50.93
C ASP A 79 31.73 29.65 50.66
N VAL A 80 31.61 28.33 50.52
CA VAL A 80 32.75 27.47 50.14
C VAL A 80 33.29 27.84 48.76
N GLN A 81 32.47 28.22 47.82
CA GLN A 81 32.95 28.69 46.51
C GLN A 81 33.50 30.11 46.54
N ARG A 82 32.86 30.99 47.33
CA ARG A 82 33.34 32.39 47.52
C ARG A 82 34.75 32.41 48.15
N GLU A 83 35.01 31.53 49.12
CA GLU A 83 36.32 31.35 49.72
C GLU A 83 37.36 30.86 48.70
N MET A 84 36.97 30.10 47.70
CA MET A 84 37.81 29.66 46.59
C MET A 84 37.94 30.70 45.46
N GLY A 85 37.36 31.90 45.61
CA GLY A 85 37.37 32.95 44.59
C GLY A 85 36.42 32.68 43.42
N ILE A 86 35.50 31.69 43.54
CA ILE A 86 34.58 31.25 42.50
C ILE A 86 33.22 31.89 42.72
N THR A 87 32.61 32.49 41.69
CA THR A 87 31.24 32.94 41.74
C THR A 87 30.28 31.71 41.69
N PRO A 88 29.42 31.52 42.70
CA PRO A 88 28.56 30.34 42.73
C PRO A 88 27.51 30.43 41.60
N HIS A 89 27.64 29.58 40.58
CA HIS A 89 26.66 29.44 39.49
C HIS A 89 25.71 28.28 39.74
N VAL A 90 24.45 28.45 39.39
CA VAL A 90 23.40 27.41 39.44
C VAL A 90 22.85 27.19 38.03
N TYR A 91 22.42 25.96 37.73
CA TYR A 91 21.96 25.52 36.38
C TYR A 91 20.57 24.92 36.43
N TYR A 92 19.72 25.35 37.39
CA TYR A 92 18.33 24.85 37.49
C TYR A 92 17.48 25.21 36.26
N GLU A 93 17.73 26.41 35.67
CA GLU A 93 17.06 26.85 34.46
C GLU A 93 17.35 25.92 33.28
N GLY A 94 18.57 25.36 33.22
CA GLY A 94 18.96 24.35 32.25
C GLY A 94 18.09 23.09 32.34
N ILE A 95 17.76 22.62 33.56
CA ILE A 95 16.89 21.46 33.78
C ILE A 95 15.50 21.73 33.25
N GLY A 96 14.96 22.92 33.52
CA GLY A 96 13.65 23.34 32.99
C GLY A 96 13.63 23.36 31.47
N ALA A 97 14.70 23.90 30.86
CA ALA A 97 14.86 23.94 29.41
C ALA A 97 14.95 22.53 28.81
N ILE A 98 15.80 21.66 29.37
CA ILE A 98 16.00 20.27 28.88
C ILE A 98 14.67 19.51 28.89
N ILE A 99 14.00 19.43 30.04
CA ILE A 99 12.74 18.68 30.19
C ILE A 99 11.64 19.34 29.36
N GLY A 100 11.57 20.68 29.33
CA GLY A 100 10.59 21.46 28.59
C GLY A 100 10.71 21.22 27.07
N PHE A 101 11.90 21.40 26.51
CA PHE A 101 12.13 21.20 25.07
C PHE A 101 11.98 19.74 24.63
N LEU A 102 12.41 18.78 25.47
CA LEU A 102 12.20 17.35 25.20
C LEU A 102 10.72 16.97 25.14
N LEU A 103 9.92 17.48 26.09
CA LEU A 103 8.49 17.22 26.11
C LEU A 103 7.77 17.91 24.96
N LEU A 104 8.20 19.12 24.60
CA LEU A 104 7.69 19.83 23.41
C LEU A 104 8.00 19.03 22.13
N GLY A 105 9.23 18.56 21.98
CA GLY A 105 9.64 17.71 20.87
C GLY A 105 8.77 16.46 20.76
N ARG A 106 8.58 15.72 21.85
CA ARG A 106 7.69 14.53 21.88
C ARG A 106 6.23 14.84 21.57
N LEU A 107 5.74 16.00 21.99
CA LEU A 107 4.37 16.43 21.68
C LEU A 107 4.20 16.76 20.20
N LEU A 108 5.17 17.47 19.60
CA LEU A 108 5.16 17.78 18.16
C LEU A 108 5.29 16.48 17.32
N GLU A 109 6.15 15.56 17.77
CA GLU A 109 6.25 14.22 17.19
C GLU A 109 4.91 13.48 17.19
N GLY A 110 4.26 13.40 18.37
CA GLY A 110 2.97 12.73 18.52
C GLY A 110 1.90 13.33 17.61
N LYS A 111 1.85 14.66 17.52
CA LYS A 111 0.91 15.36 16.60
C LYS A 111 1.24 15.08 15.13
N ALA A 112 2.49 15.09 14.74
CA ALA A 112 2.89 14.81 13.37
C ALA A 112 2.58 13.36 12.96
N ARG A 113 2.86 12.40 13.86
CA ARG A 113 2.51 10.99 13.68
C ARG A 113 1.00 10.79 13.55
N LEU A 114 0.20 11.44 14.42
CA LEU A 114 -1.27 11.40 14.33
C LEU A 114 -1.77 11.98 13.01
N LYS A 115 -1.21 13.10 12.54
CA LYS A 115 -1.59 13.70 11.26
C LYS A 115 -1.27 12.80 10.07
N ALA A 116 -0.13 12.11 10.10
CA ALA A 116 0.23 11.12 9.09
C ALA A 116 -0.73 9.92 9.10
N ILE A 117 -1.15 9.44 10.29
CA ILE A 117 -2.12 8.34 10.44
C ILE A 117 -3.54 8.78 10.03
N GLN A 118 -3.95 10.01 10.33
CA GLN A 118 -5.26 10.55 9.93
C GLN A 118 -5.43 10.61 8.41
N GLY A 119 -4.35 10.79 7.65
CA GLY A 119 -4.38 10.65 6.19
C GLY A 119 -4.81 9.25 5.72
N ILE A 120 -4.52 8.22 6.49
CA ILE A 120 -4.98 6.84 6.26
C ILE A 120 -6.44 6.69 6.74
N GLY A 121 -6.80 7.28 7.88
CA GLY A 121 -8.14 7.22 8.45
C GLY A 121 -9.22 7.88 7.59
N ALA A 122 -8.87 8.87 6.77
CA ALA A 122 -9.80 9.49 5.82
C ALA A 122 -10.18 8.57 4.65
N LEU A 123 -9.31 7.61 4.30
CA LEU A 123 -9.60 6.55 3.32
C LEU A 123 -10.46 5.43 3.94
N LEU A 124 -10.43 5.32 5.25
CA LEU A 124 -11.14 4.31 6.01
C LEU A 124 -12.38 5.00 6.60
N SER A 125 -13.38 5.23 5.74
CA SER A 125 -14.66 5.82 6.14
C SER A 125 -15.21 5.13 7.39
N GLU A 126 -15.79 5.91 8.32
CA GLU A 126 -16.41 5.37 9.53
C GLU A 126 -17.46 4.32 9.15
N GLN A 127 -17.32 3.12 9.68
CA GLN A 127 -18.32 2.07 9.48
C GLN A 127 -19.61 2.47 10.22
N PRO A 128 -20.78 2.26 9.60
CA PRO A 128 -22.03 2.46 10.29
C PRO A 128 -22.11 1.52 11.49
N SER A 129 -22.63 2.00 12.60
CA SER A 129 -22.80 1.20 13.81
C SER A 129 -24.06 0.33 13.76
N VAL A 130 -25.04 0.69 12.92
CA VAL A 130 -26.35 0.04 12.78
C VAL A 130 -26.61 -0.29 11.33
N ALA A 131 -27.21 -1.45 11.07
CA ALA A 131 -27.68 -1.91 9.77
C ALA A 131 -29.16 -2.33 9.85
N LEU A 132 -29.91 -2.14 8.77
CA LEU A 132 -31.28 -2.65 8.65
C LEU A 132 -31.21 -4.13 8.22
N CYS A 133 -31.56 -5.04 9.13
CA CYS A 133 -31.55 -6.48 8.88
C CYS A 133 -32.99 -7.02 8.84
N TRP A 134 -33.25 -7.96 7.92
CA TRP A 134 -34.53 -8.64 7.84
C TRP A 134 -34.65 -9.69 8.94
N ARG A 135 -35.48 -9.41 9.95
CA ARG A 135 -35.77 -10.34 11.04
C ARG A 135 -37.26 -10.28 11.42
N ASN A 136 -37.83 -11.43 11.71
CA ASN A 136 -39.25 -11.54 12.12
C ASN A 136 -40.21 -10.87 11.14
N ASN A 137 -40.01 -11.03 9.83
CA ASN A 137 -40.81 -10.45 8.75
C ASN A 137 -40.84 -8.92 8.69
N ALA A 138 -39.82 -8.23 9.28
CA ALA A 138 -39.67 -6.78 9.24
C ALA A 138 -38.22 -6.34 9.17
N TRP A 139 -37.97 -5.18 8.58
CA TRP A 139 -36.66 -4.51 8.60
C TRP A 139 -36.42 -3.89 9.99
N THR A 140 -35.45 -4.41 10.71
CA THR A 140 -35.09 -3.96 12.07
C THR A 140 -33.66 -3.44 12.12
N GLY A 141 -33.43 -2.33 12.78
CA GLY A 141 -32.09 -1.80 13.03
C GLY A 141 -31.35 -2.68 14.03
N VAL A 142 -30.25 -3.28 13.61
CA VAL A 142 -29.39 -4.11 14.46
C VAL A 142 -27.97 -3.57 14.45
N ALA A 143 -27.21 -3.81 15.53
CA ALA A 143 -25.81 -3.46 15.55
C ALA A 143 -25.05 -4.26 14.48
N VAL A 144 -24.19 -3.62 13.66
CA VAL A 144 -23.41 -4.28 12.60
C VAL A 144 -22.57 -5.44 13.15
N ALA A 145 -22.07 -5.30 14.39
CA ALA A 145 -21.33 -6.38 15.08
C ALA A 145 -22.17 -7.66 15.33
N SER A 146 -23.52 -7.55 15.33
CA SER A 146 -24.42 -8.69 15.57
C SER A 146 -24.89 -9.38 14.28
N LEU A 147 -24.51 -8.87 13.10
CA LEU A 147 -24.83 -9.49 11.82
C LEU A 147 -24.14 -10.86 11.69
N GLN A 148 -24.83 -11.80 11.07
CA GLN A 148 -24.32 -13.13 10.77
C GLN A 148 -24.18 -13.36 9.26
N LEU A 149 -23.37 -14.35 8.87
CA LEU A 149 -23.28 -14.76 7.46
C LEU A 149 -24.62 -15.27 6.99
N GLY A 150 -25.08 -14.79 5.83
CA GLY A 150 -26.39 -15.13 5.28
C GLY A 150 -27.53 -14.22 5.72
N ASP A 151 -27.32 -13.30 6.69
CA ASP A 151 -28.32 -12.28 7.02
C ASP A 151 -28.63 -11.41 5.79
N LYS A 152 -29.91 -11.04 5.62
CA LYS A 152 -30.32 -10.08 4.59
C LYS A 152 -30.36 -8.68 5.18
N ILE A 153 -29.67 -7.74 4.54
CA ILE A 153 -29.62 -6.34 4.93
C ILE A 153 -30.15 -5.44 3.83
N LEU A 154 -30.81 -4.34 4.21
CA LEU A 154 -31.26 -3.30 3.31
C LEU A 154 -30.34 -2.10 3.38
N ILE A 155 -29.81 -1.70 2.23
CA ILE A 155 -28.97 -0.51 2.08
C ILE A 155 -29.77 0.51 1.26
N GLN A 156 -30.09 1.62 1.89
CA GLN A 156 -30.88 2.70 1.28
C GLN A 156 -29.98 3.74 0.62
N ALA A 157 -30.55 4.57 -0.26
CA ALA A 157 -29.84 5.70 -0.85
C ALA A 157 -29.24 6.59 0.23
N GLY A 158 -27.99 7.02 0.04
CA GLY A 158 -27.19 7.81 1.00
C GLY A 158 -26.56 6.99 2.12
N ALA A 159 -26.96 5.72 2.30
CA ALA A 159 -26.38 4.86 3.34
C ALA A 159 -25.01 4.28 2.94
N ARG A 160 -24.18 4.04 3.94
CA ARG A 160 -22.94 3.29 3.74
C ARG A 160 -23.16 1.80 3.89
N VAL A 161 -22.49 1.03 3.06
CA VAL A 161 -22.48 -0.43 3.09
C VAL A 161 -21.77 -0.90 4.37
N PRO A 162 -22.45 -1.62 5.29
CA PRO A 162 -21.86 -1.96 6.59
C PRO A 162 -20.94 -3.19 6.55
N VAL A 163 -21.16 -4.11 5.60
CA VAL A 163 -20.47 -5.40 5.47
C VAL A 163 -20.32 -5.79 4.02
N ASP A 164 -19.42 -6.71 3.67
CA ASP A 164 -19.34 -7.22 2.30
C ASP A 164 -20.48 -8.22 2.06
N GLY A 165 -21.12 -8.12 0.90
CA GLY A 165 -22.21 -9.01 0.55
C GLY A 165 -22.54 -9.04 -0.93
N LEU A 166 -23.46 -9.93 -1.28
CA LEU A 166 -23.97 -10.14 -2.63
C LEU A 166 -25.35 -9.50 -2.76
N VAL A 167 -25.58 -8.73 -3.81
CA VAL A 167 -26.89 -8.12 -4.09
C VAL A 167 -27.86 -9.21 -4.52
N GLU A 168 -28.97 -9.36 -3.79
CA GLU A 168 -30.05 -10.30 -4.09
C GLU A 168 -31.21 -9.62 -4.82
N VAL A 169 -31.53 -8.37 -4.41
CA VAL A 169 -32.64 -7.58 -5.01
C VAL A 169 -32.20 -6.11 -5.10
N GLY A 170 -32.64 -5.46 -6.17
CA GLY A 170 -32.46 -4.02 -6.35
C GLY A 170 -31.33 -3.64 -7.30
N ARG A 171 -31.20 -2.33 -7.51
CA ARG A 171 -30.15 -1.69 -8.30
C ARG A 171 -29.85 -0.33 -7.70
N ALA A 172 -28.57 0.01 -7.58
CA ALA A 172 -28.14 1.27 -6.99
C ALA A 172 -26.86 1.77 -7.63
N GLU A 173 -26.66 3.08 -7.59
CA GLU A 173 -25.37 3.72 -7.83
C GLU A 173 -24.59 3.75 -6.53
N VAL A 174 -23.40 3.17 -6.55
CA VAL A 174 -22.55 3.00 -5.38
C VAL A 174 -21.21 3.72 -5.62
N ASP A 175 -20.87 4.64 -4.73
CA ASP A 175 -19.56 5.26 -4.67
C ASP A 175 -18.58 4.29 -4.01
N GLU A 176 -17.68 3.76 -4.81
CA GLU A 176 -16.58 2.89 -4.40
C GLU A 176 -15.22 3.60 -4.51
N SER A 177 -15.19 4.93 -4.57
CA SER A 177 -13.99 5.74 -4.77
C SER A 177 -12.90 5.47 -3.73
N TRP A 178 -13.29 5.10 -2.50
CA TRP A 178 -12.36 4.71 -1.46
C TRP A 178 -11.56 3.43 -1.81
N LEU A 179 -12.13 2.55 -2.64
CA LEU A 179 -11.54 1.29 -3.09
C LEU A 179 -10.91 1.45 -4.48
N THR A 180 -11.67 1.97 -5.44
CA THR A 180 -11.24 2.09 -6.84
C THR A 180 -10.44 3.35 -7.11
N GLY A 181 -10.69 4.41 -6.34
CA GLY A 181 -10.16 5.76 -6.54
C GLY A 181 -10.80 6.53 -7.68
N GLU A 182 -11.77 5.93 -8.38
CA GLU A 182 -12.53 6.60 -9.42
C GLU A 182 -13.63 7.47 -8.79
N PRO A 183 -13.80 8.73 -9.22
CA PRO A 183 -14.79 9.63 -8.64
C PRO A 183 -16.22 9.35 -9.10
N PHE A 184 -16.39 8.49 -10.10
CA PHE A 184 -17.72 8.19 -10.67
C PHE A 184 -18.34 6.96 -9.99
N PRO A 185 -19.62 7.06 -9.57
CA PRO A 185 -20.35 5.94 -9.00
C PRO A 185 -20.48 4.78 -9.99
N VAL A 186 -20.43 3.56 -9.46
CA VAL A 186 -20.61 2.33 -10.24
C VAL A 186 -22.02 1.80 -9.99
N THR A 187 -22.73 1.41 -11.06
CA THR A 187 -24.01 0.74 -10.90
C THR A 187 -23.83 -0.70 -10.43
N ARG A 188 -24.47 -1.06 -9.32
CA ARG A 188 -24.52 -2.41 -8.77
C ARG A 188 -25.95 -2.95 -8.87
N GLY A 189 -26.09 -4.19 -9.31
CA GLY A 189 -27.35 -4.91 -9.48
C GLY A 189 -27.30 -6.32 -8.94
N VAL A 190 -28.36 -7.10 -9.19
CA VAL A 190 -28.48 -8.49 -8.72
C VAL A 190 -27.31 -9.34 -9.20
N GLY A 191 -26.65 -10.03 -8.25
CA GLY A 191 -25.47 -10.85 -8.52
C GLY A 191 -24.13 -10.14 -8.38
N ASP A 192 -24.12 -8.82 -8.16
CA ASP A 192 -22.88 -8.06 -7.93
C ASP A 192 -22.48 -8.09 -6.45
N GLU A 193 -21.16 -8.09 -6.18
CA GLU A 193 -20.64 -7.88 -4.83
C GLU A 193 -20.61 -6.39 -4.49
N VAL A 194 -20.96 -6.05 -3.23
CA VAL A 194 -20.78 -4.72 -2.63
C VAL A 194 -19.88 -4.82 -1.41
N HIS A 195 -19.05 -3.80 -1.22
CA HIS A 195 -17.98 -3.79 -0.22
C HIS A 195 -18.27 -2.83 0.93
N ALA A 196 -17.98 -3.25 2.15
CA ALA A 196 -18.08 -2.41 3.35
C ALA A 196 -17.32 -1.10 3.17
N GLY A 197 -17.91 0.02 3.59
CA GLY A 197 -17.32 1.35 3.44
C GLY A 197 -17.73 2.12 2.18
N SER A 198 -18.26 1.45 1.13
CA SER A 198 -18.85 2.09 -0.04
C SER A 198 -20.12 2.85 0.34
N GLN A 199 -20.50 3.85 -0.44
CA GLN A 199 -21.70 4.66 -0.17
C GLN A 199 -22.69 4.54 -1.33
N THR A 200 -23.92 4.15 -1.02
CA THR A 200 -25.01 4.16 -2.00
C THR A 200 -25.48 5.59 -2.25
N ILE A 201 -25.40 6.07 -3.50
CA ILE A 201 -25.80 7.45 -3.87
C ILE A 201 -27.27 7.50 -4.23
N ALA A 202 -27.70 6.60 -5.13
CA ALA A 202 -29.07 6.51 -5.59
C ALA A 202 -29.52 5.05 -5.66
N GLY A 203 -30.82 4.79 -5.45
CA GLY A 203 -31.37 3.44 -5.42
C GLY A 203 -31.29 2.78 -4.04
N SER A 204 -31.65 1.48 -3.99
CA SER A 204 -31.57 0.65 -2.79
C SER A 204 -31.18 -0.78 -3.15
N LEU A 205 -30.50 -1.46 -2.23
CA LEU A 205 -30.01 -2.83 -2.41
C LEU A 205 -30.44 -3.69 -1.24
N GLU A 206 -30.97 -4.88 -1.53
CA GLU A 206 -31.04 -5.97 -0.56
C GLU A 206 -29.83 -6.87 -0.77
N VAL A 207 -29.04 -7.01 0.27
CA VAL A 207 -27.72 -7.65 0.22
C VAL A 207 -27.66 -8.79 1.21
N VAL A 208 -27.16 -9.94 0.78
CA VAL A 208 -26.86 -11.09 1.64
C VAL A 208 -25.43 -10.97 2.14
N VAL A 209 -25.25 -10.98 3.45
CA VAL A 209 -23.96 -10.86 4.12
C VAL A 209 -23.04 -12.03 3.79
N ARG A 210 -21.86 -11.76 3.23
CA ARG A 210 -20.84 -12.74 2.87
C ARG A 210 -19.61 -12.67 3.78
N ARG A 211 -19.21 -11.46 4.19
CA ARG A 211 -18.07 -11.23 5.09
C ARG A 211 -18.41 -10.11 6.07
N ARG A 212 -17.88 -10.20 7.31
CA ARG A 212 -18.15 -9.23 8.37
C ARG A 212 -16.90 -8.87 9.16
N GLY A 213 -16.90 -7.70 9.79
CA GLY A 213 -15.83 -7.24 10.67
C GLY A 213 -14.44 -7.25 10.02
N SER A 214 -13.50 -7.97 10.61
CA SER A 214 -12.12 -8.08 10.08
C SER A 214 -12.02 -8.88 8.78
N GLU A 215 -13.04 -9.66 8.42
CA GLU A 215 -13.08 -10.45 7.19
C GLU A 215 -13.54 -9.64 5.99
N THR A 216 -14.21 -8.48 6.20
CA THR A 216 -14.54 -7.56 5.11
C THR A 216 -13.28 -7.05 4.45
N LEU A 217 -13.37 -6.66 3.17
CA LEU A 217 -12.24 -6.07 2.45
C LEU A 217 -11.67 -4.85 3.20
N GLN A 218 -12.55 -3.98 3.70
CA GLN A 218 -12.17 -2.84 4.52
C GLN A 218 -11.48 -3.29 5.81
N GLY A 219 -12.00 -4.30 6.51
CA GLY A 219 -11.43 -4.87 7.74
C GLY A 219 -10.04 -5.46 7.51
N GLN A 220 -9.84 -6.18 6.42
CA GLN A 220 -8.54 -6.73 6.02
C GLN A 220 -7.51 -5.61 5.75
N ILE A 221 -7.91 -4.55 5.03
CA ILE A 221 -7.06 -3.38 4.79
C ILE A 221 -6.64 -2.73 6.11
N HIS A 222 -7.59 -2.54 7.05
CA HIS A 222 -7.30 -2.03 8.40
C HIS A 222 -6.29 -2.88 9.16
N GLN A 223 -6.46 -4.19 9.12
CA GLN A 223 -5.55 -5.13 9.80
C GLN A 223 -4.15 -5.06 9.19
N GLN A 224 -4.05 -5.08 7.87
CA GLN A 224 -2.76 -5.02 7.17
C GLN A 224 -2.01 -3.71 7.40
N ILE A 225 -2.73 -2.57 7.44
CA ILE A 225 -2.12 -1.28 7.81
C ILE A 225 -1.57 -1.33 9.24
N ARG A 226 -2.28 -1.92 10.20
CA ARG A 226 -1.78 -2.06 11.58
C ARG A 226 -0.56 -2.97 11.65
N GLU A 227 -0.57 -4.08 10.94
CA GLU A 227 0.57 -5.01 10.86
C GLU A 227 1.80 -4.34 10.24
N ALA A 228 1.62 -3.61 9.12
CA ALA A 228 2.69 -2.84 8.49
C ALA A 228 3.25 -1.73 9.41
N GLN A 229 2.39 -1.09 10.20
CA GLN A 229 2.83 -0.10 11.21
C GLN A 229 3.57 -0.71 12.40
N ALA A 230 3.27 -1.97 12.74
CA ALA A 230 3.93 -2.72 13.82
C ALA A 230 5.23 -3.39 13.37
N ALA A 231 5.38 -3.66 12.08
CA ALA A 231 6.58 -4.28 11.51
C ALA A 231 7.76 -3.30 11.53
N ARG A 232 8.96 -3.82 11.78
CA ARG A 232 10.20 -3.03 11.80
C ARG A 232 10.85 -3.04 10.42
N ALA A 233 11.28 -1.87 9.95
CA ALA A 233 12.11 -1.76 8.76
C ALA A 233 13.57 -2.09 9.08
N PRO A 234 14.34 -2.70 8.17
CA PRO A 234 15.75 -3.04 8.39
C PRO A 234 16.60 -1.84 8.80
N ILE A 235 16.33 -0.67 8.27
CA ILE A 235 17.01 0.58 8.64
C ILE A 235 16.81 0.95 10.13
N GLN A 236 15.73 0.53 10.79
CA GLN A 236 15.55 0.74 12.22
C GLN A 236 16.53 -0.10 13.05
N ASP A 237 16.78 -1.34 12.62
CA ASP A 237 17.75 -2.20 13.30
C ASP A 237 19.17 -1.62 13.20
N LEU A 238 19.52 -1.03 12.04
CA LEU A 238 20.79 -0.30 11.87
C LEU A 238 20.89 0.90 12.81
N VAL A 239 19.82 1.70 12.91
CA VAL A 239 19.75 2.84 13.83
C VAL A 239 19.90 2.41 15.28
N ASP A 240 19.23 1.33 15.68
CA ASP A 240 19.32 0.76 17.03
C ASP A 240 20.74 0.24 17.33
N GLN A 241 21.39 -0.38 16.35
CA GLN A 241 22.78 -0.84 16.47
C GLN A 241 23.74 0.33 16.63
N ILE A 242 23.61 1.38 15.82
CA ILE A 242 24.42 2.60 15.95
C ILE A 242 24.22 3.22 17.32
N THR A 243 22.99 3.35 17.79
CA THR A 243 22.65 3.96 19.08
C THR A 243 23.31 3.24 20.25
N ARG A 244 23.42 1.91 20.21
CA ARG A 244 24.07 1.11 21.26
C ARG A 244 25.54 1.47 21.47
N TRP A 245 26.26 1.83 20.42
CA TRP A 245 27.65 2.26 20.50
C TRP A 245 27.79 3.75 20.73
N PHE A 246 26.91 4.54 20.14
CA PHE A 246 26.95 5.98 20.20
C PHE A 246 26.80 6.50 21.63
N VAL A 247 25.82 6.02 22.39
CA VAL A 247 25.53 6.53 23.74
C VAL A 247 26.70 6.30 24.72
N PRO A 248 27.30 5.10 24.85
CA PRO A 248 28.50 4.91 25.68
C PRO A 248 29.69 5.76 25.24
N THR A 249 29.89 5.90 23.93
CA THR A 249 30.97 6.75 23.38
C THR A 249 30.79 8.21 23.80
N VAL A 250 29.58 8.73 23.71
CA VAL A 250 29.25 10.10 24.13
C VAL A 250 29.48 10.31 25.63
N ILE A 251 29.06 9.33 26.45
CA ILE A 251 29.33 9.40 27.92
C ILE A 251 30.84 9.46 28.17
N GLY A 252 31.62 8.64 27.47
CA GLY A 252 33.09 8.72 27.55
C GLY A 252 33.64 10.07 27.13
N LEU A 253 33.16 10.63 26.02
CA LEU A 253 33.55 11.96 25.56
C LEU A 253 33.17 13.07 26.55
N ALA A 254 32.02 12.96 27.22
CA ALA A 254 31.59 13.91 28.23
C ALA A 254 32.53 13.90 29.44
N PHE A 255 32.94 12.70 29.90
CA PHE A 255 33.95 12.59 30.98
C PHE A 255 35.30 13.13 30.55
N ILE A 256 35.76 12.82 29.34
CA ILE A 256 37.02 13.35 28.79
C ILE A 256 36.96 14.88 28.72
N SER A 257 35.86 15.43 28.22
CA SER A 257 35.66 16.87 28.16
C SER A 257 35.72 17.52 29.55
N ALA A 258 35.03 16.93 30.54
CA ALA A 258 35.08 17.42 31.93
C ALA A 258 36.49 17.37 32.50
N ALA A 259 37.23 16.27 32.27
CA ALA A 259 38.61 16.13 32.74
C ALA A 259 39.57 17.16 32.09
N ILE A 260 39.42 17.40 30.77
CA ILE A 260 40.23 18.42 30.07
C ILE A 260 40.00 19.80 30.68
N TRP A 261 38.74 20.20 30.88
CA TRP A 261 38.45 21.50 31.48
C TRP A 261 38.91 21.59 32.93
N TRP A 262 38.82 20.51 33.71
CA TRP A 262 39.30 20.46 35.07
C TRP A 262 40.83 20.62 35.15
N MET A 263 41.59 20.08 34.18
CA MET A 263 43.04 20.14 34.13
C MET A 263 43.59 21.45 33.56
N PHE A 264 42.91 22.07 32.59
CA PHE A 264 43.45 23.16 31.79
C PHE A 264 42.76 24.51 32.03
N ALA A 265 41.63 24.58 32.72
CA ALA A 265 41.01 25.86 33.04
C ALA A 265 41.72 26.50 34.25
N GLU A 266 42.18 27.72 34.06
CA GLU A 266 42.87 28.50 35.11
C GLU A 266 41.89 28.97 36.19
N GLU A 267 40.66 29.33 35.80
CA GLU A 267 39.60 29.78 36.71
C GLU A 267 38.33 28.92 36.52
N ASN A 268 37.60 28.69 37.61
CA ASN A 268 36.30 27.96 37.58
C ASN A 268 36.36 26.55 36.94
N ALA A 269 37.48 25.85 37.04
CA ALA A 269 37.75 24.57 36.39
C ALA A 269 36.62 23.52 36.60
N LEU A 270 36.14 23.41 37.85
CA LEU A 270 35.04 22.47 38.17
C LEU A 270 33.73 22.86 37.49
N SER A 271 33.38 24.16 37.50
CA SER A 271 32.15 24.66 36.84
C SER A 271 32.19 24.45 35.33
N MET A 272 33.34 24.77 34.70
CA MET A 272 33.53 24.58 33.25
C MET A 272 33.52 23.10 32.87
N GLY A 273 34.18 22.25 33.65
CA GLY A 273 34.16 20.81 33.44
C GLY A 273 32.75 20.20 33.53
N LEU A 274 31.99 20.59 34.55
CA LEU A 274 30.61 20.16 34.72
C LEU A 274 29.69 20.69 33.60
N LEU A 275 29.85 21.93 33.19
CA LEU A 275 29.10 22.54 32.11
C LEU A 275 29.38 21.82 30.77
N ALA A 276 30.67 21.54 30.48
CA ALA A 276 31.06 20.76 29.32
C ALA A 276 30.47 19.35 29.35
N PHE A 277 30.50 18.68 30.50
CA PHE A 277 29.87 17.37 30.70
C PHE A 277 28.37 17.39 30.40
N VAL A 278 27.64 18.29 31.06
CA VAL A 278 26.20 18.42 30.92
C VAL A 278 25.82 18.76 29.48
N ASN A 279 26.49 19.74 28.86
CA ASN A 279 26.23 20.16 27.48
C ASN A 279 26.48 19.04 26.47
N THR A 280 27.59 18.29 26.65
CA THR A 280 27.93 17.16 25.79
C THR A 280 26.85 16.08 25.85
N LEU A 281 26.37 15.74 27.05
CA LEU A 281 25.28 14.76 27.20
C LEU A 281 23.97 15.22 26.59
N ILE A 282 23.63 16.52 26.68
CA ILE A 282 22.38 17.08 26.15
C ILE A 282 22.40 17.07 24.63
N ILE A 283 23.42 17.69 24.02
CA ILE A 283 23.48 17.87 22.55
C ILE A 283 23.58 16.54 21.82
N ALA A 284 24.18 15.54 22.44
CA ALA A 284 24.36 14.21 21.86
C ALA A 284 23.14 13.32 21.96
N CYS A 285 21.99 13.81 22.44
CA CYS A 285 20.76 13.02 22.42
C CYS A 285 20.39 12.63 20.98
N PRO A 286 20.31 11.34 20.64
CA PRO A 286 19.94 10.89 19.30
C PRO A 286 18.42 10.93 19.04
N CYS A 287 17.73 11.98 19.53
CA CYS A 287 16.29 12.10 19.49
C CYS A 287 15.75 12.13 18.05
N ALA A 288 16.40 12.91 17.18
CA ALA A 288 16.07 13.00 15.77
C ALA A 288 16.32 11.68 15.02
N LEU A 289 17.34 10.92 15.41
CA LEU A 289 17.69 9.65 14.79
C LEU A 289 16.61 8.59 15.01
N GLY A 290 16.06 8.50 16.23
CA GLY A 290 14.96 7.59 16.55
C GLY A 290 13.65 7.93 15.83
N LEU A 291 13.49 9.19 15.36
CA LEU A 291 12.31 9.68 14.66
C LEU A 291 12.42 9.63 13.13
N ALA A 292 13.64 9.67 12.62
CA ALA A 292 13.94 9.80 11.19
C ALA A 292 13.23 8.74 10.35
N THR A 293 13.28 7.48 10.79
CA THR A 293 12.72 6.34 10.06
C THR A 293 11.20 6.21 10.24
N PRO A 294 10.64 6.15 11.47
CA PRO A 294 9.20 5.92 11.63
C PRO A 294 8.33 7.00 10.99
N THR A 295 8.72 8.28 11.08
CA THR A 295 7.93 9.37 10.51
C THR A 295 7.87 9.36 8.99
N ALA A 296 8.99 9.08 8.32
CA ALA A 296 9.03 8.98 6.86
C ALA A 296 8.27 7.75 6.37
N LEU A 297 8.42 6.59 7.04
CA LEU A 297 7.69 5.37 6.70
C LEU A 297 6.18 5.54 6.84
N VAL A 298 5.69 6.11 7.95
CA VAL A 298 4.25 6.35 8.15
C VAL A 298 3.70 7.32 7.09
N ALA A 299 4.46 8.37 6.73
CA ALA A 299 4.07 9.28 5.67
C ALA A 299 4.02 8.58 4.30
N GLY A 300 5.03 7.76 4.00
CA GLY A 300 5.07 6.93 2.78
C GLY A 300 3.91 5.94 2.71
N LEU A 301 3.63 5.20 3.80
CA LEU A 301 2.50 4.27 3.90
C LEU A 301 1.16 4.98 3.66
N SER A 302 0.98 6.18 4.26
CA SER A 302 -0.22 6.98 4.06
C SER A 302 -0.39 7.39 2.59
N SER A 303 0.70 7.79 1.94
CA SER A 303 0.67 8.19 0.52
C SER A 303 0.42 6.99 -0.40
N ALA A 304 1.04 5.84 -0.17
CA ALA A 304 0.80 4.62 -0.92
C ALA A 304 -0.65 4.14 -0.80
N ALA A 305 -1.21 4.16 0.41
CA ALA A 305 -2.59 3.78 0.64
C ALA A 305 -3.58 4.66 -0.15
N ARG A 306 -3.34 5.97 -0.26
CA ARG A 306 -4.15 6.88 -1.10
C ARG A 306 -4.09 6.56 -2.59
N MET A 307 -2.98 5.99 -3.07
CA MET A 307 -2.81 5.50 -4.44
C MET A 307 -3.49 4.14 -4.65
N GLY A 308 -4.16 3.57 -3.64
CA GLY A 308 -4.73 2.23 -3.69
C GLY A 308 -3.67 1.13 -3.59
N ILE A 309 -2.51 1.43 -3.01
CA ILE A 309 -1.43 0.47 -2.80
C ILE A 309 -1.26 0.18 -1.31
N LEU A 310 -1.32 -1.08 -0.97
CA LEU A 310 -1.13 -1.58 0.37
C LEU A 310 0.28 -2.15 0.52
N VAL A 311 1.10 -1.49 1.30
CA VAL A 311 2.45 -1.95 1.65
C VAL A 311 2.37 -2.75 2.94
N ARG A 312 2.73 -4.03 2.89
CA ARG A 312 2.70 -4.97 4.03
C ARG A 312 4.05 -5.11 4.71
N ASP A 313 5.10 -5.10 3.93
CA ASP A 313 6.47 -5.20 4.42
C ASP A 313 7.15 -3.82 4.33
N PRO A 314 7.52 -3.21 5.47
CA PRO A 314 8.22 -1.92 5.45
C PRO A 314 9.59 -1.96 4.73
N SER A 315 10.18 -3.13 4.52
CA SER A 315 11.42 -3.27 3.74
C SER A 315 11.23 -2.94 2.26
N VAL A 316 9.99 -2.89 1.78
CA VAL A 316 9.63 -2.55 0.39
C VAL A 316 10.20 -1.19 -0.03
N TRP A 317 10.25 -0.21 0.89
CA TRP A 317 10.81 1.12 0.61
C TRP A 317 12.30 1.11 0.27
N GLU A 318 13.05 0.17 0.85
CA GLU A 318 14.47 -0.02 0.57
C GLU A 318 14.66 -0.89 -0.67
N LYS A 319 13.89 -1.99 -0.77
CA LYS A 319 13.96 -2.95 -1.88
C LYS A 319 13.54 -2.35 -3.21
N ALA A 320 12.47 -1.55 -3.25
CA ALA A 320 11.94 -0.96 -4.49
C ALA A 320 13.00 -0.15 -5.25
N GLY A 321 13.85 0.61 -4.55
CA GLY A 321 14.95 1.35 -5.16
C GLY A 321 16.11 0.48 -5.68
N ALA A 322 16.21 -0.76 -5.20
CA ALA A 322 17.27 -1.69 -5.59
C ALA A 322 16.87 -2.61 -6.76
N ILE A 323 15.57 -2.68 -7.12
CA ILE A 323 15.06 -3.57 -8.18
C ILE A 323 15.74 -3.25 -9.51
N LYS A 324 16.22 -4.32 -10.16
CA LYS A 324 16.83 -4.28 -11.49
C LYS A 324 16.00 -4.99 -12.55
N VAL A 325 15.23 -5.99 -12.14
CA VAL A 325 14.40 -6.79 -13.03
C VAL A 325 13.01 -6.97 -12.44
N ILE A 326 11.97 -6.77 -13.25
CA ILE A 326 10.59 -7.10 -12.90
C ILE A 326 10.12 -8.24 -13.79
N LEU A 327 9.80 -9.38 -13.19
CA LEU A 327 9.10 -10.46 -13.87
C LEU A 327 7.60 -10.16 -13.80
N CYS A 328 6.96 -10.01 -14.94
CA CYS A 328 5.53 -9.72 -15.04
C CYS A 328 4.80 -10.98 -15.52
N ASP A 329 3.78 -11.42 -14.76
CA ASP A 329 2.83 -12.36 -15.32
C ASP A 329 1.97 -11.68 -16.40
N LYS A 330 1.43 -12.46 -17.35
CA LYS A 330 0.58 -11.94 -18.41
C LYS A 330 -0.85 -11.71 -17.91
N THR A 331 -1.49 -12.81 -17.49
CA THR A 331 -2.95 -12.88 -17.29
C THR A 331 -3.39 -12.21 -16.00
N GLY A 332 -4.38 -11.28 -16.09
CA GLY A 332 -4.85 -10.54 -14.91
C GLY A 332 -3.85 -9.52 -14.35
N THR A 333 -2.67 -9.41 -14.95
CA THR A 333 -1.58 -8.52 -14.57
C THR A 333 -1.35 -7.45 -15.62
N LEU A 334 -0.72 -7.77 -16.75
CA LEU A 334 -0.61 -6.85 -17.89
C LEU A 334 -1.89 -6.83 -18.74
N THR A 335 -2.73 -7.85 -18.60
CA THR A 335 -4.06 -7.91 -19.21
C THR A 335 -5.15 -7.66 -18.17
N ALA A 336 -6.36 -7.35 -18.65
CA ALA A 336 -7.50 -7.04 -17.78
C ALA A 336 -8.02 -8.26 -16.99
N GLY A 337 -7.63 -9.49 -17.36
CA GLY A 337 -8.13 -10.74 -16.78
C GLY A 337 -9.60 -11.01 -17.12
N ARG A 338 -10.12 -10.32 -18.14
CA ARG A 338 -11.49 -10.47 -18.64
C ARG A 338 -11.43 -10.80 -20.12
N PRO A 339 -11.70 -12.06 -20.51
CA PRO A 339 -11.73 -12.41 -21.91
C PRO A 339 -12.83 -11.62 -22.64
N MET A 340 -12.51 -11.08 -23.80
CA MET A 340 -13.44 -10.36 -24.67
C MET A 340 -13.37 -10.92 -26.08
N VAL A 341 -14.53 -10.93 -26.77
CA VAL A 341 -14.58 -11.32 -28.18
C VAL A 341 -13.92 -10.23 -29.01
N ARG A 342 -12.85 -10.57 -29.72
CA ARG A 342 -12.10 -9.66 -30.60
C ARG A 342 -12.74 -9.56 -31.97
N SER A 343 -13.16 -10.70 -32.52
CA SER A 343 -13.78 -10.77 -33.84
C SER A 343 -14.59 -12.07 -33.97
N ILE A 344 -15.64 -12.01 -34.79
CA ILE A 344 -16.41 -13.17 -35.17
C ILE A 344 -16.28 -13.37 -36.69
N ARG A 345 -15.95 -14.58 -37.12
CA ARG A 345 -16.00 -14.99 -38.50
C ARG A 345 -17.20 -15.91 -38.71
N TRP A 346 -17.97 -15.59 -39.70
CA TRP A 346 -19.11 -16.39 -40.12
C TRP A 346 -18.77 -17.28 -41.30
N HIS A 347 -19.39 -18.46 -41.38
CA HIS A 347 -19.26 -19.30 -42.55
C HIS A 347 -19.81 -18.58 -43.80
N PRO A 348 -19.16 -18.69 -44.99
CA PRO A 348 -19.57 -17.95 -46.20
C PRO A 348 -21.03 -18.20 -46.63
N ALA A 349 -21.60 -19.34 -46.26
CA ALA A 349 -23.02 -19.64 -46.52
C ALA A 349 -24.01 -18.86 -45.63
N ILE A 350 -23.56 -18.18 -44.57
CA ILE A 350 -24.39 -17.37 -43.68
C ILE A 350 -24.48 -15.96 -44.25
N THR A 351 -25.69 -15.60 -44.68
CA THR A 351 -25.92 -14.24 -45.23
C THR A 351 -25.85 -13.18 -44.16
N PRO A 352 -25.44 -11.93 -44.48
CA PRO A 352 -25.39 -10.83 -43.53
C PRO A 352 -26.69 -10.59 -42.77
N GLY A 353 -27.86 -10.88 -43.39
CA GLY A 353 -29.16 -10.75 -42.73
C GLY A 353 -29.43 -11.80 -41.64
N GLN A 354 -28.75 -12.94 -41.68
CA GLN A 354 -28.91 -14.03 -40.69
C GLN A 354 -27.97 -13.89 -39.50
N GLN A 355 -26.87 -13.16 -39.66
CA GLN A 355 -25.82 -13.01 -38.63
C GLN A 355 -26.37 -12.43 -37.31
N PRO A 356 -27.21 -11.39 -37.30
CA PRO A 356 -27.69 -10.80 -36.04
C PRO A 356 -28.57 -11.78 -35.22
N ASP A 357 -29.41 -12.58 -35.89
CA ASP A 357 -30.31 -13.53 -35.22
C ASP A 357 -29.51 -14.72 -34.65
N LEU A 358 -28.55 -15.23 -35.43
CA LEU A 358 -27.63 -16.27 -34.96
C LEU A 358 -26.75 -15.77 -33.83
N LEU A 359 -26.27 -14.51 -33.85
CA LEU A 359 -25.52 -13.92 -32.77
C LEU A 359 -26.32 -13.82 -31.48
N LYS A 360 -27.54 -13.29 -31.55
CA LYS A 360 -28.43 -13.20 -30.39
C LYS A 360 -28.71 -14.58 -29.79
N MET A 361 -28.97 -15.57 -30.65
CA MET A 361 -29.15 -16.96 -30.25
C MET A 361 -27.89 -17.48 -29.55
N TRP A 362 -26.71 -17.27 -30.13
CA TRP A 362 -25.42 -17.68 -29.56
C TRP A 362 -25.12 -17.00 -28.23
N GLN A 363 -25.35 -15.68 -28.13
CA GLN A 363 -25.21 -14.93 -26.88
C GLN A 363 -26.13 -15.46 -25.77
N LYS A 364 -27.36 -15.80 -26.09
CA LYS A 364 -28.31 -16.37 -25.12
C LYS A 364 -27.87 -17.75 -24.64
N SER A 365 -27.29 -18.60 -25.51
CA SER A 365 -26.69 -19.87 -25.09
C SER A 365 -25.48 -19.66 -24.17
N ALA A 366 -24.67 -18.64 -24.43
CA ALA A 366 -23.50 -18.29 -23.63
C ALA A 366 -23.84 -17.80 -22.22
N GLN A 367 -25.03 -17.19 -22.01
CA GLN A 367 -25.52 -16.79 -20.68
C GLN A 367 -25.71 -17.95 -19.72
N GLN A 368 -25.93 -19.16 -20.22
CA GLN A 368 -26.14 -20.36 -19.42
C GLN A 368 -24.83 -21.09 -19.06
N SER A 369 -23.72 -20.72 -19.68
CA SER A 369 -22.41 -21.30 -19.39
C SER A 369 -21.68 -20.51 -18.30
N THR A 370 -21.08 -21.24 -17.37
CA THR A 370 -20.22 -20.65 -16.33
C THR A 370 -18.79 -20.39 -16.83
N HIS A 371 -18.49 -20.78 -18.08
CA HIS A 371 -17.14 -20.66 -18.62
C HIS A 371 -16.82 -19.21 -19.07
N PRO A 372 -15.71 -18.58 -18.62
CA PRO A 372 -15.40 -17.18 -18.92
C PRO A 372 -15.35 -16.84 -20.42
N VAL A 373 -14.85 -17.77 -21.25
CA VAL A 373 -14.79 -17.59 -22.71
C VAL A 373 -16.19 -17.55 -23.34
N ALA A 374 -17.12 -18.37 -22.86
CA ALA A 374 -18.51 -18.31 -23.34
C ALA A 374 -19.18 -17.02 -22.88
N TYR A 375 -18.97 -16.63 -21.61
CA TYR A 375 -19.53 -15.40 -21.05
C TYR A 375 -19.09 -14.15 -21.80
N SER A 376 -17.86 -14.10 -22.35
CA SER A 376 -17.37 -12.96 -23.12
C SER A 376 -18.25 -12.63 -24.34
N LEU A 377 -18.90 -13.64 -24.93
CA LEU A 377 -19.80 -13.44 -26.06
C LEU A 377 -21.04 -12.64 -25.68
N THR A 378 -21.50 -12.72 -24.43
CA THR A 378 -22.69 -11.98 -23.95
C THR A 378 -22.52 -10.47 -23.98
N GLN A 379 -21.27 -10.02 -23.95
CA GLN A 379 -20.89 -8.60 -23.94
C GLN A 379 -20.49 -8.08 -25.33
N TYR A 380 -20.43 -8.94 -26.32
CA TYR A 380 -20.06 -8.55 -27.68
C TYR A 380 -21.16 -7.75 -28.37
N SER A 381 -20.84 -6.59 -28.92
CA SER A 381 -21.72 -5.75 -29.73
C SER A 381 -20.98 -5.46 -31.06
N GLU A 382 -21.67 -5.69 -32.17
CA GLU A 382 -21.12 -5.41 -33.52
C GLU A 382 -20.98 -3.90 -33.81
N ILE A 383 -21.53 -3.03 -32.95
CA ILE A 383 -21.47 -1.58 -33.10
C ILE A 383 -20.09 -1.11 -32.63
N GLY A 384 -19.31 -0.58 -33.55
CA GLY A 384 -18.02 0.05 -33.24
C GLY A 384 -18.18 1.19 -32.22
N VAL A 385 -17.14 1.40 -31.42
CA VAL A 385 -17.11 2.37 -30.31
C VAL A 385 -17.47 3.82 -30.72
N ASP A 386 -17.44 4.15 -32.00
CA ASP A 386 -17.72 5.49 -32.53
C ASP A 386 -19.22 5.81 -32.76
N ASP A 387 -20.12 4.83 -32.71
CA ASP A 387 -21.56 5.02 -33.00
C ASP A 387 -22.47 5.10 -31.78
N LEU A 388 -21.94 5.04 -30.55
CA LEU A 388 -22.73 5.09 -29.31
C LEU A 388 -23.42 6.45 -29.06
N ASN A 389 -23.07 7.50 -29.80
CA ASN A 389 -23.66 8.84 -29.63
C ASN A 389 -24.85 9.14 -30.56
N ASN A 390 -25.23 8.24 -31.48
CA ASN A 390 -26.28 8.48 -32.46
C ASN A 390 -27.42 7.46 -32.48
N ALA A 391 -27.53 6.58 -31.51
CA ALA A 391 -28.67 5.67 -31.41
C ALA A 391 -29.93 6.39 -30.90
N HIS A 392 -30.60 7.10 -31.81
CA HIS A 392 -32.00 7.47 -31.62
C HIS A 392 -32.86 6.23 -31.49
N GLU A 393 -33.77 6.30 -30.54
CA GLU A 393 -34.86 5.37 -30.26
C GLU A 393 -35.54 4.86 -31.52
N GLY A 394 -35.19 3.65 -31.97
CA GLY A 394 -35.91 2.88 -32.97
C GLY A 394 -36.61 1.75 -32.26
N GLU A 395 -37.92 1.67 -32.46
CA GLU A 395 -38.85 0.69 -31.87
C GLU A 395 -38.35 -0.76 -31.88
N PRO A 396 -38.68 -1.56 -30.86
CA PRO A 396 -38.27 -2.97 -30.79
C PRO A 396 -38.99 -3.77 -31.86
N ARG A 397 -38.26 -4.15 -32.91
CA ARG A 397 -38.77 -5.15 -33.89
C ARG A 397 -39.00 -6.47 -33.16
N SER A 398 -40.24 -6.88 -33.16
CA SER A 398 -40.88 -8.14 -32.74
C SER A 398 -39.99 -9.11 -31.94
N ASN A 399 -40.29 -9.17 -30.64
CA ASN A 399 -39.88 -10.23 -29.72
C ASN A 399 -40.62 -11.53 -30.14
N GLN A 400 -40.23 -12.19 -31.24
CA GLN A 400 -40.59 -13.58 -31.43
C GLN A 400 -39.79 -14.39 -30.40
N LEU A 401 -40.50 -14.89 -29.41
CA LEU A 401 -39.99 -15.86 -28.42
C LEU A 401 -39.57 -17.12 -29.21
N LEU A 402 -38.28 -17.21 -29.51
CA LEU A 402 -37.67 -18.43 -30.00
C LEU A 402 -37.88 -19.51 -28.91
N GLU A 403 -38.65 -20.53 -29.21
CA GLU A 403 -38.83 -21.67 -28.30
C GLU A 403 -37.49 -22.42 -28.17
N TRP A 404 -36.98 -22.44 -26.96
CA TRP A 404 -35.74 -23.12 -26.58
C TRP A 404 -36.13 -24.44 -25.89
N SER A 405 -35.47 -25.51 -26.30
CA SER A 405 -35.62 -26.80 -25.64
C SER A 405 -34.26 -27.49 -25.52
N ASN A 406 -34.15 -28.43 -24.58
CA ASN A 406 -33.00 -29.31 -24.43
C ASN A 406 -31.63 -28.61 -24.38
N MET A 407 -31.46 -27.61 -23.47
CA MET A 407 -30.16 -26.99 -23.23
C MET A 407 -29.37 -27.81 -22.20
N GLU A 408 -28.15 -28.21 -22.56
CA GLU A 408 -27.27 -29.02 -21.73
C GLU A 408 -25.84 -28.51 -21.79
N GLU A 409 -25.21 -28.26 -20.61
CA GLU A 409 -23.80 -27.88 -20.50
C GLU A 409 -22.93 -29.14 -20.37
N HIS A 410 -21.96 -29.29 -21.27
CA HIS A 410 -20.99 -30.36 -21.28
C HIS A 410 -19.66 -29.84 -20.71
N VAL A 411 -19.36 -30.21 -19.48
CA VAL A 411 -18.18 -29.69 -18.73
C VAL A 411 -16.90 -29.79 -19.54
N GLY A 412 -16.24 -28.65 -19.76
CA GLY A 412 -14.97 -28.53 -20.48
C GLY A 412 -15.06 -28.65 -22.00
N LEU A 413 -16.25 -28.89 -22.57
CA LEU A 413 -16.51 -29.02 -24.01
C LEU A 413 -17.33 -27.86 -24.56
N GLY A 414 -18.46 -27.52 -23.94
CA GLY A 414 -19.35 -26.47 -24.41
C GLY A 414 -20.81 -26.71 -24.02
N VAL A 415 -21.73 -26.05 -24.74
CA VAL A 415 -23.20 -26.13 -24.53
C VAL A 415 -23.86 -26.66 -25.79
N SER A 416 -24.78 -27.62 -25.63
CA SER A 416 -25.70 -28.06 -26.68
C SER A 416 -27.11 -27.52 -26.40
N PHE A 417 -27.80 -27.11 -27.42
CA PHE A 417 -29.14 -26.53 -27.29
C PHE A 417 -29.93 -26.72 -28.59
N GLN A 418 -31.24 -26.69 -28.46
CA GLN A 418 -32.18 -26.82 -29.59
C GLN A 418 -33.02 -25.54 -29.70
N VAL A 419 -33.11 -25.01 -30.90
CA VAL A 419 -33.95 -23.85 -31.23
C VAL A 419 -34.85 -24.26 -32.38
N MET A 420 -36.16 -24.24 -32.15
CA MET A 420 -37.14 -24.89 -33.03
C MET A 420 -36.73 -26.37 -33.25
N ASP A 421 -36.60 -26.82 -34.47
CA ASP A 421 -36.25 -28.22 -34.82
C ASP A 421 -34.75 -28.41 -35.12
N LYS A 422 -33.89 -27.40 -34.83
CA LYS A 422 -32.47 -27.46 -35.13
C LYS A 422 -31.62 -27.56 -33.88
N HIS A 423 -30.66 -28.50 -33.89
CA HIS A 423 -29.68 -28.69 -32.85
C HIS A 423 -28.44 -27.85 -33.12
N TYR A 424 -28.01 -27.10 -32.10
CA TYR A 424 -26.82 -26.28 -32.11
C TYR A 424 -25.87 -26.73 -31.01
N ARG A 425 -24.56 -26.55 -31.24
CA ARG A 425 -23.52 -26.72 -30.26
C ARG A 425 -22.62 -25.50 -30.26
N SER A 426 -22.26 -25.04 -29.08
CA SER A 426 -21.29 -23.94 -28.89
C SER A 426 -20.19 -24.37 -27.91
N GLY A 427 -18.92 -24.22 -28.30
CA GLY A 427 -17.83 -24.65 -27.47
C GLY A 427 -16.51 -24.91 -28.24
N ARG A 428 -15.81 -25.93 -27.83
CA ARG A 428 -14.59 -26.38 -28.52
C ARG A 428 -14.90 -26.90 -29.92
N ARG A 429 -13.98 -26.70 -30.87
CA ARG A 429 -14.14 -27.14 -32.25
C ARG A 429 -14.51 -28.64 -32.36
N SER A 430 -13.78 -29.51 -31.66
CA SER A 430 -14.03 -30.96 -31.66
C SER A 430 -15.46 -31.32 -31.19
N PHE A 431 -15.97 -30.60 -30.18
CA PHE A 431 -17.34 -30.81 -29.68
C PHE A 431 -18.39 -30.34 -30.67
N VAL A 432 -18.11 -29.27 -31.42
CA VAL A 432 -19.07 -28.70 -32.39
C VAL A 432 -19.10 -29.51 -33.68
N GLU A 433 -17.97 -30.10 -34.13
CA GLU A 433 -17.84 -30.95 -35.31
C GLU A 433 -18.42 -32.36 -35.12
N GLU A 434 -18.67 -32.78 -33.86
CA GLU A 434 -19.22 -34.10 -33.56
C GLU A 434 -20.71 -34.17 -33.96
N LYS A 435 -21.08 -35.17 -34.79
CA LYS A 435 -22.48 -35.40 -35.23
C LYS A 435 -23.32 -35.95 -34.10
N THR A 436 -24.51 -35.41 -33.91
CA THR A 436 -25.49 -35.93 -32.93
C THR A 436 -26.08 -37.23 -33.39
N PRO A 437 -26.28 -38.25 -32.52
CA PRO A 437 -26.87 -39.55 -32.89
C PRO A 437 -28.28 -39.45 -33.53
N GLU A 438 -29.04 -38.40 -33.18
CA GLU A 438 -30.39 -38.15 -33.71
C GLU A 438 -30.41 -37.63 -35.16
N SER A 439 -29.33 -36.97 -35.62
CA SER A 439 -29.21 -36.48 -37.00
C SER A 439 -29.06 -37.60 -38.03
N GLN A 440 -28.82 -38.84 -37.59
CA GLN A 440 -28.76 -40.01 -38.46
C GLN A 440 -30.15 -40.58 -38.81
N LYS A 441 -31.22 -40.16 -38.11
CA LYS A 441 -32.60 -40.69 -38.29
C LYS A 441 -33.55 -39.77 -39.07
N SER A 442 -33.27 -38.46 -39.12
CA SER A 442 -34.09 -37.52 -39.88
C SER A 442 -33.32 -37.04 -41.12
N GLY A 443 -33.66 -37.56 -42.27
CA GLY A 443 -33.16 -37.10 -43.57
C GLY A 443 -33.69 -35.71 -43.96
N ASP A 444 -33.59 -34.71 -43.06
CA ASP A 444 -34.13 -33.37 -43.28
C ASP A 444 -33.05 -32.41 -43.77
N SER A 445 -33.16 -32.08 -45.03
CA SER A 445 -32.30 -31.23 -45.85
C SER A 445 -32.79 -29.77 -45.87
N SER A 446 -32.83 -29.06 -44.76
CA SER A 446 -33.33 -27.68 -44.73
C SER A 446 -32.34 -26.56 -44.46
N LEU A 447 -31.04 -26.83 -44.56
CA LEU A 447 -29.99 -25.88 -44.94
C LEU A 447 -29.10 -26.59 -45.95
N HIS A 448 -29.47 -26.53 -47.25
CA HIS A 448 -28.59 -26.93 -48.34
C HIS A 448 -27.37 -26.04 -48.37
N ILE A 449 -26.36 -26.36 -47.54
CA ILE A 449 -24.97 -26.00 -47.86
C ILE A 449 -24.55 -27.12 -48.82
N GLU A 450 -24.56 -26.80 -50.12
CA GLU A 450 -24.17 -27.75 -51.17
C GLU A 450 -22.84 -28.40 -50.83
N ALA A 451 -22.77 -29.70 -51.06
CA ALA A 451 -21.60 -30.53 -50.65
C ALA A 451 -20.26 -30.11 -51.30
N ASP A 452 -20.34 -29.25 -52.30
CA ASP A 452 -19.17 -28.75 -53.05
C ASP A 452 -18.36 -27.67 -52.30
N HIS A 453 -18.93 -27.01 -51.27
CA HIS A 453 -18.21 -26.01 -50.45
C HIS A 453 -17.52 -26.58 -49.20
N ARG A 454 -17.66 -27.90 -48.91
CA ARG A 454 -17.09 -28.51 -47.69
C ARG A 454 -15.58 -28.56 -47.65
N SER A 455 -14.90 -28.75 -48.78
CA SER A 455 -13.42 -28.91 -48.83
C SER A 455 -12.70 -27.57 -48.82
N THR A 456 -13.25 -26.55 -49.50
CA THR A 456 -12.64 -25.22 -49.60
C THR A 456 -12.83 -24.36 -48.37
N ALA A 457 -13.99 -24.48 -47.66
CA ALA A 457 -14.28 -23.73 -46.45
C ALA A 457 -13.49 -24.26 -45.22
N GLN A 458 -13.12 -25.54 -45.22
CA GLN A 458 -12.37 -26.13 -44.09
C GLN A 458 -10.91 -25.71 -44.07
N ASP A 459 -10.32 -25.51 -45.24
CA ASP A 459 -8.93 -24.97 -45.39
C ASP A 459 -8.90 -23.47 -45.07
N ASP A 460 -9.94 -22.70 -45.37
CA ASP A 460 -10.05 -21.27 -45.17
C ASP A 460 -10.19 -20.88 -43.66
N TRP A 461 -10.74 -21.72 -42.78
CA TRP A 461 -10.77 -21.52 -41.34
C TRP A 461 -9.35 -21.61 -40.73
N GLY A 462 -8.55 -22.58 -41.18
CA GLY A 462 -7.19 -22.80 -40.71
C GLY A 462 -6.28 -21.61 -41.04
N GLU A 463 -6.35 -21.13 -42.29
CA GLU A 463 -5.57 -19.98 -42.77
C GLU A 463 -5.98 -18.68 -42.05
N TRP A 464 -7.29 -18.46 -41.81
CA TRP A 464 -7.78 -17.30 -41.08
C TRP A 464 -7.31 -17.31 -39.63
N ILE A 465 -7.40 -18.46 -38.92
CA ILE A 465 -6.93 -18.61 -37.55
C ILE A 465 -5.41 -18.40 -37.48
N GLN A 466 -4.64 -18.96 -38.43
CA GLN A 466 -3.18 -18.75 -38.50
C GLN A 466 -2.80 -17.30 -38.77
N ASN A 467 -3.55 -16.60 -39.63
CA ASN A 467 -3.31 -15.18 -39.91
C ASN A 467 -3.72 -14.26 -38.73
N GLN A 468 -4.54 -14.77 -37.80
CA GLN A 468 -4.89 -14.12 -36.53
C GLN A 468 -4.07 -14.73 -35.36
N ALA A 469 -2.86 -15.19 -35.64
CA ALA A 469 -2.01 -16.04 -34.78
C ALA A 469 -1.76 -15.53 -33.34
N ALA A 470 -2.12 -14.30 -33.06
CA ALA A 470 -2.12 -13.74 -31.70
C ALA A 470 -3.40 -14.05 -30.92
N ALA A 471 -4.43 -14.60 -31.55
CA ALA A 471 -5.72 -14.81 -30.90
C ALA A 471 -5.69 -15.97 -29.91
N SER A 472 -6.36 -15.79 -28.87
CA SER A 472 -6.36 -16.45 -27.60
C SER A 472 -7.16 -17.73 -27.59
N ALA A 473 -8.43 -17.64 -27.37
CA ALA A 473 -9.32 -18.79 -27.31
C ALA A 473 -10.31 -18.75 -28.49
N GLU A 474 -10.68 -19.91 -28.96
CA GLU A 474 -11.67 -20.07 -30.01
C GLU A 474 -12.98 -20.54 -29.37
N LEU A 475 -14.08 -19.86 -29.65
CA LEU A 475 -15.42 -20.29 -29.33
C LEU A 475 -16.18 -20.55 -30.64
N TRP A 476 -16.56 -21.79 -30.86
CA TRP A 476 -17.19 -22.21 -32.09
C TRP A 476 -18.69 -22.34 -31.91
N LEU A 477 -19.43 -22.04 -32.96
CA LEU A 477 -20.87 -22.34 -33.11
C LEU A 477 -21.06 -23.27 -34.32
N GLY A 478 -21.86 -24.29 -34.16
CA GLY A 478 -22.22 -25.16 -35.27
C GLY A 478 -23.55 -25.82 -35.10
N SER A 479 -24.04 -26.44 -36.18
CA SER A 479 -25.27 -27.20 -36.23
C SER A 479 -25.04 -28.50 -36.98
N ASN A 480 -25.43 -29.64 -36.39
CA ASN A 480 -25.31 -30.98 -37.00
C ASN A 480 -23.89 -31.32 -37.52
N GLY A 481 -22.84 -30.89 -36.80
CA GLY A 481 -21.46 -31.12 -37.18
C GLY A 481 -20.88 -30.15 -38.23
N THR A 482 -21.67 -29.17 -38.69
CA THR A 482 -21.22 -28.11 -39.60
C THR A 482 -20.88 -26.84 -38.81
N LEU A 483 -19.70 -26.31 -39.02
CA LEU A 483 -19.25 -25.05 -38.39
C LEU A 483 -19.96 -23.85 -39.02
N LEU A 484 -20.59 -23.01 -38.20
CA LEU A 484 -21.34 -21.82 -38.63
C LEU A 484 -20.60 -20.53 -38.33
N ALA A 485 -19.90 -20.45 -37.19
CA ALA A 485 -19.14 -19.29 -36.78
C ALA A 485 -18.01 -19.67 -35.84
N CYS A 486 -16.97 -18.80 -35.82
CA CYS A 486 -15.88 -18.83 -34.86
C CYS A 486 -15.69 -17.43 -34.26
N ALA A 487 -15.80 -17.33 -32.94
CA ALA A 487 -15.44 -16.13 -32.19
C ALA A 487 -14.02 -16.29 -31.63
N LEU A 488 -13.17 -15.33 -31.92
CA LEU A 488 -11.84 -15.22 -31.32
C LEU A 488 -11.93 -14.38 -30.06
N VAL A 489 -11.54 -14.99 -28.96
CA VAL A 489 -11.61 -14.38 -27.61
C VAL A 489 -10.22 -14.10 -27.12
N ASP A 490 -9.97 -12.89 -26.68
CA ASP A 490 -8.68 -12.43 -26.20
C ASP A 490 -8.78 -11.75 -24.84
N ASP A 491 -7.71 -11.85 -24.06
CA ASP A 491 -7.58 -11.09 -22.83
C ASP A 491 -6.80 -9.80 -23.16
N LEU A 492 -7.53 -8.69 -23.23
CA LEU A 492 -7.00 -7.43 -23.72
C LEU A 492 -5.92 -6.87 -22.78
N LEU A 493 -4.89 -6.28 -23.39
CA LEU A 493 -3.91 -5.48 -22.67
C LEU A 493 -4.60 -4.34 -21.90
N ARG A 494 -4.12 -4.06 -20.70
CA ARG A 494 -4.54 -2.86 -19.97
C ARG A 494 -4.09 -1.61 -20.73
N ALA A 495 -4.91 -0.57 -20.68
CA ALA A 495 -4.60 0.70 -21.34
C ALA A 495 -3.30 1.34 -20.83
N ASP A 496 -2.96 1.11 -19.57
CA ASP A 496 -1.78 1.65 -18.89
C ASP A 496 -0.54 0.71 -18.95
N ALA A 497 -0.65 -0.47 -19.57
CA ALA A 497 0.45 -1.44 -19.62
C ALA A 497 1.68 -0.90 -20.38
N LEU A 498 1.48 -0.22 -21.51
CA LEU A 498 2.57 0.35 -22.30
C LEU A 498 3.30 1.45 -21.52
N GLU A 499 2.53 2.37 -20.90
CA GLU A 499 3.08 3.47 -20.10
C GLU A 499 3.90 2.94 -18.91
N PHE A 500 3.39 1.90 -18.22
CA PHE A 500 4.12 1.23 -17.15
C PHE A 500 5.45 0.66 -17.62
N VAL A 501 5.46 -0.09 -18.74
CA VAL A 501 6.67 -0.69 -19.30
C VAL A 501 7.69 0.39 -19.69
N GLU A 502 7.26 1.47 -20.34
CA GLU A 502 8.14 2.59 -20.71
C GLU A 502 8.72 3.31 -19.48
N SER A 503 7.88 3.53 -18.46
CA SER A 503 8.31 4.17 -17.22
C SER A 503 9.38 3.35 -16.50
N MET A 504 9.21 2.03 -16.40
CA MET A 504 10.20 1.15 -15.77
C MET A 504 11.51 1.11 -16.56
N LYS A 505 11.45 1.09 -17.91
CA LYS A 505 12.64 1.20 -18.76
C LYS A 505 13.39 2.51 -18.56
N LYS A 506 12.68 3.66 -18.46
CA LYS A 506 13.31 4.96 -18.18
C LYS A 506 14.04 4.97 -16.83
N LYS A 507 13.56 4.19 -15.85
CA LYS A 507 14.22 4.00 -14.54
C LYS A 507 15.38 3.00 -14.58
N GLY A 508 15.67 2.40 -15.74
CA GLY A 508 16.75 1.41 -15.88
C GLY A 508 16.39 0.03 -15.31
N VAL A 509 15.09 -0.25 -15.17
CA VAL A 509 14.59 -1.56 -14.72
C VAL A 509 14.24 -2.40 -15.94
N GLU A 510 14.79 -3.60 -16.06
CA GLU A 510 14.47 -4.55 -17.11
C GLU A 510 13.14 -5.26 -16.80
N LEU A 511 12.34 -5.51 -17.84
CA LEU A 511 11.11 -6.28 -17.71
C LEU A 511 11.25 -7.61 -18.44
N MET A 512 10.69 -8.65 -17.82
CA MET A 512 10.57 -9.99 -18.39
C MET A 512 9.12 -10.45 -18.30
N LEU A 513 8.52 -10.80 -19.45
CA LEU A 513 7.19 -11.35 -19.52
C LEU A 513 7.23 -12.86 -19.31
N ILE A 514 6.50 -13.37 -18.32
CA ILE A 514 6.40 -14.80 -18.03
C ILE A 514 4.93 -15.23 -18.03
N SER A 515 4.63 -16.38 -18.62
CA SER A 515 3.25 -16.86 -18.69
C SER A 515 3.19 -18.38 -18.86
N GLY A 516 2.09 -18.98 -18.42
CA GLY A 516 1.71 -20.36 -18.77
C GLY A 516 1.07 -20.50 -20.15
N ASP A 517 0.91 -19.40 -20.88
CA ASP A 517 0.36 -19.40 -22.23
C ASP A 517 1.46 -19.78 -23.26
N ARG A 518 1.04 -20.13 -24.47
CA ARG A 518 1.94 -20.55 -25.56
C ARG A 518 3.00 -19.49 -25.85
N VAL A 519 4.21 -19.95 -26.16
CA VAL A 519 5.39 -19.08 -26.42
C VAL A 519 5.09 -18.04 -27.50
N GLU A 520 4.39 -18.42 -28.59
CA GLU A 520 4.12 -17.52 -29.71
C GLU A 520 3.24 -16.31 -29.29
N ARG A 521 2.26 -16.55 -28.40
CA ARG A 521 1.38 -15.48 -27.86
C ARG A 521 2.14 -14.56 -26.94
N VAL A 522 2.97 -15.14 -26.08
CA VAL A 522 3.79 -14.35 -25.15
C VAL A 522 4.81 -13.51 -25.93
N ALA A 523 5.38 -14.05 -27.01
CA ALA A 523 6.29 -13.35 -27.91
C ALA A 523 5.63 -12.16 -28.62
N SER A 524 4.41 -12.34 -29.16
CA SER A 524 3.65 -11.25 -29.78
C SER A 524 3.38 -10.11 -28.80
N MET A 525 2.88 -10.43 -27.59
CA MET A 525 2.62 -9.44 -26.56
C MET A 525 3.91 -8.73 -26.09
N ALA A 526 4.99 -9.47 -25.91
CA ALA A 526 6.28 -8.90 -25.55
C ALA A 526 6.79 -7.93 -26.63
N HIS A 527 6.59 -8.27 -27.92
CA HIS A 527 6.91 -7.38 -29.03
C HIS A 527 6.08 -6.11 -29.00
N ASP A 528 4.76 -6.21 -28.82
CA ASP A 528 3.83 -5.06 -28.77
C ASP A 528 4.15 -4.10 -27.61
N LEU A 529 4.57 -4.65 -26.45
CA LEU A 529 5.02 -3.88 -25.29
C LEU A 529 6.50 -3.47 -25.36
N GLY A 530 7.22 -3.93 -26.41
CA GLY A 530 8.66 -3.73 -26.55
C GLY A 530 9.47 -4.40 -25.42
N ILE A 531 8.99 -5.46 -24.78
CA ILE A 531 9.69 -6.23 -23.75
C ILE A 531 10.67 -7.19 -24.42
N LYS A 532 11.95 -7.13 -24.02
CA LYS A 532 13.04 -7.91 -24.65
C LYS A 532 13.06 -9.38 -24.20
N TYR A 533 12.75 -9.63 -22.93
CA TYR A 533 12.84 -10.96 -22.34
C TYR A 533 11.45 -11.52 -22.11
N PHE A 534 11.19 -12.73 -22.59
CA PHE A 534 9.91 -13.40 -22.39
C PHE A 534 10.08 -14.93 -22.33
N LYS A 535 9.15 -15.60 -21.63
CA LYS A 535 9.00 -17.05 -21.60
C LYS A 535 7.53 -17.43 -21.54
N GLY A 536 7.13 -18.36 -22.40
CA GLY A 536 5.81 -19.00 -22.40
C GLY A 536 5.86 -20.44 -21.92
N ASP A 537 4.70 -21.09 -21.90
CA ASP A 537 4.48 -22.49 -21.51
C ASP A 537 5.03 -22.84 -20.10
N LEU A 538 5.08 -21.85 -19.18
CA LEU A 538 5.65 -22.04 -17.85
C LEU A 538 4.62 -22.58 -16.86
N LEU A 539 4.97 -23.65 -16.17
CA LEU A 539 4.26 -24.12 -14.99
C LEU A 539 4.55 -23.22 -13.77
N PRO A 540 3.67 -23.20 -12.73
CA PRO A 540 3.89 -22.37 -11.54
C PRO A 540 5.24 -22.57 -10.85
N GLY A 541 5.77 -23.80 -10.80
CA GLY A 541 7.09 -24.11 -10.26
C GLY A 541 8.25 -23.54 -11.09
N GLU A 542 8.06 -23.42 -12.40
CA GLU A 542 9.07 -22.88 -13.31
C GLU A 542 9.13 -21.37 -13.24
N LYS A 543 8.00 -20.67 -12.98
CA LYS A 543 8.01 -19.25 -12.69
C LYS A 543 8.84 -18.92 -11.44
N LEU A 544 8.75 -19.76 -10.40
CA LEU A 544 9.60 -19.67 -9.21
C LEU A 544 11.08 -19.88 -9.56
N ALA A 545 11.38 -20.84 -10.40
CA ALA A 545 12.75 -21.11 -10.84
C ALA A 545 13.35 -19.92 -11.61
N GLU A 546 12.54 -19.21 -12.43
CA GLU A 546 12.99 -17.99 -13.12
C GLU A 546 13.35 -16.86 -12.14
N VAL A 547 12.52 -16.62 -11.10
CA VAL A 547 12.87 -15.64 -10.05
C VAL A 547 14.23 -15.96 -9.44
N ARG A 548 14.46 -17.23 -9.05
CA ARG A 548 15.74 -17.67 -8.48
C ARG A 548 16.91 -17.59 -9.46
N ALA A 549 16.66 -17.84 -10.74
CA ALA A 549 17.68 -17.76 -11.79
C ALA A 549 18.19 -16.31 -11.96
N TRP A 550 17.32 -15.32 -11.87
CA TRP A 550 17.72 -13.92 -11.91
C TRP A 550 18.42 -13.49 -10.61
N GLN A 551 17.93 -13.92 -9.44
CA GLN A 551 18.59 -13.67 -8.15
C GLN A 551 20.00 -14.28 -8.09
N SER A 552 20.21 -15.46 -8.68
CA SER A 552 21.55 -16.08 -8.74
C SER A 552 22.57 -15.28 -9.55
N LYS A 553 22.11 -14.38 -10.45
CA LYS A 553 22.95 -13.42 -11.17
C LYS A 553 23.22 -12.13 -10.36
N ASN A 554 22.93 -12.16 -9.06
CA ASN A 554 23.06 -11.02 -8.15
C ASN A 554 22.21 -9.80 -8.56
N GLN A 555 21.04 -10.06 -9.20
CA GLN A 555 20.05 -9.04 -9.54
C GLN A 555 18.94 -9.03 -8.50
N SER A 556 18.53 -7.84 -8.06
CA SER A 556 17.34 -7.69 -7.23
C SER A 556 16.10 -7.79 -8.11
N VAL A 557 15.22 -8.73 -7.78
CA VAL A 557 14.09 -9.17 -8.61
C VAL A 557 12.77 -8.80 -7.96
N ALA A 558 11.90 -8.12 -8.72
CA ALA A 558 10.49 -8.03 -8.37
C ALA A 558 9.66 -9.01 -9.19
N MET A 559 8.60 -9.54 -8.60
CA MET A 559 7.58 -10.34 -9.28
C MET A 559 6.24 -9.62 -9.22
N LEU A 560 5.62 -9.41 -10.37
CA LEU A 560 4.29 -8.82 -10.52
C LEU A 560 3.33 -9.89 -11.07
N GLY A 561 2.28 -10.20 -10.34
CA GLY A 561 1.30 -11.24 -10.71
C GLY A 561 -0.07 -11.05 -10.07
N ASP A 562 -1.06 -11.86 -10.47
CA ASP A 562 -2.42 -11.85 -9.89
C ASP A 562 -2.50 -12.61 -8.56
N GLY A 563 -1.49 -13.41 -8.28
CA GLY A 563 -1.29 -14.11 -7.03
C GLY A 563 -2.04 -15.44 -6.86
N LEU A 564 -2.89 -15.85 -7.78
CA LEU A 564 -3.54 -17.15 -7.70
C LEU A 564 -2.59 -18.29 -8.06
N ASN A 565 -1.89 -18.13 -9.17
CA ASN A 565 -0.96 -19.13 -9.71
C ASN A 565 0.49 -18.82 -9.35
N ASP A 566 0.78 -17.60 -8.92
CA ASP A 566 2.14 -17.05 -8.77
C ASP A 566 2.60 -16.91 -7.32
N ALA A 567 1.82 -17.41 -6.35
CA ALA A 567 2.09 -17.22 -4.91
C ALA A 567 3.53 -17.63 -4.51
N GLY A 568 4.06 -18.71 -5.07
CA GLY A 568 5.43 -19.17 -4.81
C GLY A 568 6.49 -18.22 -5.39
N ALA A 569 6.27 -17.69 -6.59
CA ALA A 569 7.17 -16.76 -7.25
C ALA A 569 7.14 -15.37 -6.57
N LEU A 570 5.94 -14.91 -6.18
CA LEU A 570 5.75 -13.67 -5.41
C LEU A 570 6.45 -13.70 -4.05
N ALA A 571 6.37 -14.86 -3.35
CA ALA A 571 7.03 -15.05 -2.06
C ALA A 571 8.56 -15.12 -2.15
N ALA A 572 9.08 -15.66 -3.25
CA ALA A 572 10.51 -15.84 -3.46
C ALA A 572 11.22 -14.59 -3.99
N ALA A 573 10.50 -13.68 -4.63
CA ALA A 573 11.04 -12.43 -5.14
C ALA A 573 11.48 -11.50 -3.99
N ASP A 574 12.48 -10.64 -4.25
CA ASP A 574 12.90 -9.61 -3.30
C ASP A 574 11.74 -8.63 -3.02
N LEU A 575 10.92 -8.39 -4.04
CA LEU A 575 9.69 -7.61 -3.96
C LEU A 575 8.55 -8.33 -4.69
N GLY A 576 7.66 -9.00 -3.96
CA GLY A 576 6.41 -9.53 -4.51
C GLY A 576 5.33 -8.45 -4.59
N MET A 577 4.73 -8.26 -5.77
CA MET A 577 3.68 -7.29 -6.06
C MET A 577 2.45 -8.01 -6.59
N ALA A 578 1.35 -8.02 -5.83
CA ALA A 578 0.11 -8.68 -6.22
C ALA A 578 -0.90 -7.67 -6.77
N MET A 579 -1.51 -7.98 -7.92
CA MET A 579 -2.54 -7.18 -8.56
C MET A 579 -3.94 -7.55 -8.05
N GLY A 580 -4.79 -6.53 -7.88
CA GLY A 580 -6.23 -6.67 -7.62
C GLY A 580 -6.60 -7.18 -6.24
N ALA A 581 -7.90 -7.32 -6.03
CA ALA A 581 -8.48 -7.89 -4.80
C ALA A 581 -8.36 -9.42 -4.72
N GLY A 582 -7.47 -10.05 -5.50
CA GLY A 582 -7.25 -11.47 -5.65
C GLY A 582 -7.28 -12.33 -4.38
N SER A 583 -7.10 -13.63 -4.48
CA SER A 583 -7.32 -14.59 -3.39
C SER A 583 -6.56 -14.24 -2.09
N ALA A 584 -7.13 -14.62 -0.95
CA ALA A 584 -6.52 -14.38 0.36
C ALA A 584 -5.09 -14.97 0.50
N LEU A 585 -4.80 -16.06 -0.23
CA LEU A 585 -3.50 -16.75 -0.20
C LEU A 585 -2.37 -15.93 -0.84
N SER A 586 -2.61 -15.28 -1.97
CA SER A 586 -1.61 -14.45 -2.65
C SER A 586 -1.25 -13.20 -1.87
N LYS A 587 -2.22 -12.68 -1.13
CA LYS A 587 -2.02 -11.52 -0.27
C LYS A 587 -1.06 -11.80 0.87
N HIS A 588 -0.98 -13.03 1.38
CA HIS A 588 -0.08 -13.38 2.50
C HIS A 588 1.40 -13.39 2.13
N HIS A 589 1.75 -13.58 0.86
CA HIS A 589 3.12 -13.76 0.41
C HIS A 589 3.72 -12.58 -0.36
N SER A 590 2.94 -11.54 -0.66
CA SER A 590 3.41 -10.34 -1.34
C SER A 590 3.73 -9.21 -0.37
N GLY A 591 4.85 -8.51 -0.59
CA GLY A 591 5.23 -7.32 0.17
C GLY A 591 4.36 -6.11 -0.16
N LEU A 592 3.72 -6.12 -1.34
CA LEU A 592 2.90 -5.04 -1.87
C LEU A 592 1.66 -5.59 -2.55
N VAL A 593 0.49 -4.97 -2.32
CA VAL A 593 -0.77 -5.30 -2.96
C VAL A 593 -1.35 -4.05 -3.62
N VAL A 594 -1.62 -4.13 -4.92
CA VAL A 594 -2.30 -3.09 -5.69
C VAL A 594 -3.80 -3.35 -5.62
N ILE A 595 -4.52 -2.58 -4.80
CA ILE A 595 -5.97 -2.73 -4.61
C ILE A 595 -6.71 -2.22 -5.85
N ARG A 596 -6.31 -1.03 -6.34
CA ARG A 596 -6.72 -0.54 -7.65
C ARG A 596 -6.11 -1.47 -8.68
N ASN A 597 -6.93 -2.05 -9.50
CA ASN A 597 -6.46 -2.95 -10.56
C ASN A 597 -5.82 -2.13 -11.71
N ASP A 598 -4.80 -1.32 -11.40
CA ASP A 598 -4.23 -0.25 -12.21
C ASP A 598 -2.69 -0.27 -12.10
N LEU A 599 -2.01 -0.36 -13.23
CA LEU A 599 -0.55 -0.36 -13.31
C LEU A 599 0.04 1.04 -13.12
N SER A 600 -0.73 2.09 -13.39
CA SER A 600 -0.30 3.48 -13.18
C SER A 600 0.00 3.74 -11.72
N ALA A 601 -0.75 3.11 -10.80
CA ALA A 601 -0.50 3.17 -9.37
C ALA A 601 0.89 2.61 -9.00
N LEU A 602 1.33 1.52 -9.67
CA LEU A 602 2.69 0.98 -9.47
C LEU A 602 3.77 1.95 -9.93
N THR A 603 3.57 2.60 -11.07
CA THR A 603 4.50 3.64 -11.56
C THR A 603 4.67 4.74 -10.52
N GLN A 604 3.56 5.26 -10.00
CA GLN A 604 3.56 6.28 -8.93
C GLN A 604 4.19 5.76 -7.64
N PHE A 605 3.97 4.48 -7.32
CA PHE A 605 4.58 3.86 -6.13
C PHE A 605 6.10 3.80 -6.22
N PHE A 606 6.68 3.40 -7.35
CA PHE A 606 8.14 3.40 -7.52
C PHE A 606 8.74 4.80 -7.36
N GLU A 607 8.04 5.84 -7.83
CA GLU A 607 8.46 7.23 -7.59
C GLU A 607 8.37 7.61 -6.11
N LEU A 608 7.27 7.24 -5.46
CA LEU A 608 7.08 7.48 -4.02
C LEU A 608 8.13 6.75 -3.20
N ALA A 609 8.46 5.50 -3.56
CA ALA A 609 9.49 4.71 -2.88
C ALA A 609 10.87 5.37 -2.97
N GLU A 610 11.26 5.84 -4.14
CA GLU A 610 12.50 6.58 -4.35
C GLU A 610 12.54 7.86 -3.51
N ARG A 611 11.47 8.65 -3.51
CA ARG A 611 11.34 9.86 -2.68
C ARG A 611 11.40 9.54 -1.20
N THR A 612 10.72 8.49 -0.76
CA THR A 612 10.71 8.05 0.64
C THR A 612 12.11 7.63 1.08
N HIS A 613 12.81 6.85 0.26
CA HIS A 613 14.19 6.46 0.51
C HIS A 613 15.13 7.67 0.62
N ASN A 614 15.01 8.63 -0.29
CA ASN A 614 15.80 9.87 -0.27
C ASN A 614 15.53 10.70 0.98
N ILE A 615 14.27 10.83 1.40
CA ILE A 615 13.89 11.54 2.64
C ILE A 615 14.43 10.82 3.88
N LEU A 616 14.35 9.48 3.91
CA LEU A 616 14.97 8.69 4.98
C LEU A 616 16.46 8.98 5.09
N ARG A 617 17.17 8.93 3.98
CA ARG A 617 18.61 9.23 3.92
C ARG A 617 18.95 10.66 4.36
N GLN A 618 18.17 11.64 3.90
CA GLN A 618 18.31 13.04 4.33
C GLN A 618 18.09 13.19 5.84
N ASN A 619 17.03 12.58 6.37
CA ASN A 619 16.70 12.63 7.79
C ASN A 619 17.84 12.05 8.66
N LEU A 620 18.38 10.90 8.25
CA LEU A 620 19.52 10.30 8.93
C LEU A 620 20.75 11.19 8.85
N MET A 621 21.07 11.74 7.68
CA MET A 621 22.20 12.66 7.49
C MET A 621 22.06 13.88 8.39
N TRP A 622 20.91 14.53 8.44
CA TRP A 622 20.67 15.67 9.32
C TRP A 622 20.80 15.30 10.79
N ALA A 623 20.20 14.16 11.21
CA ALA A 623 20.28 13.69 12.59
C ALA A 623 21.73 13.46 13.05
N PHE A 624 22.58 12.94 12.17
CA PHE A 624 24.01 12.78 12.45
C PHE A 624 24.78 14.10 12.40
N ALA A 625 24.52 14.94 11.41
CA ALA A 625 25.25 16.21 11.23
C ALA A 625 25.11 17.13 12.46
N TYR A 626 23.91 17.22 13.04
CA TYR A 626 23.69 17.99 14.27
C TYR A 626 24.57 17.51 15.42
N ASN A 627 24.70 16.19 15.59
CA ASN A 627 25.53 15.64 16.67
C ASN A 627 27.03 15.78 16.39
N VAL A 628 27.48 15.52 15.16
CA VAL A 628 28.89 15.62 14.77
C VAL A 628 29.43 17.06 14.93
N ILE A 629 28.59 18.05 14.59
CA ILE A 629 28.96 19.46 14.74
C ILE A 629 28.75 19.94 16.20
N GLY A 630 27.64 19.53 16.80
CA GLY A 630 27.23 20.01 18.11
C GLY A 630 28.08 19.50 19.26
N ILE A 631 28.53 18.24 19.24
CA ILE A 631 29.33 17.65 20.33
C ILE A 631 30.64 18.42 20.55
N PRO A 632 31.50 18.68 19.56
CA PRO A 632 32.72 19.47 19.77
C PRO A 632 32.44 20.88 20.31
N ILE A 633 31.39 21.54 19.83
CA ILE A 633 30.99 22.86 20.32
C ILE A 633 30.57 22.80 21.80
N ALA A 634 29.76 21.78 22.16
CA ALA A 634 29.32 21.56 23.54
C ALA A 634 30.47 21.19 24.48
N MET A 635 31.49 20.50 23.99
CA MET A 635 32.72 20.21 24.70
C MET A 635 33.58 21.48 24.96
N GLY A 636 33.22 22.63 24.37
CA GLY A 636 33.90 23.90 24.57
C GLY A 636 34.97 24.22 23.52
N LEU A 637 34.97 23.57 22.35
CA LEU A 637 35.93 23.79 21.27
C LEU A 637 36.03 25.28 20.85
N LEU A 638 34.95 26.05 20.94
CA LEU A 638 34.90 27.45 20.56
C LEU A 638 35.47 28.39 21.64
N TYR A 639 35.62 27.93 22.87
CA TYR A 639 36.04 28.78 23.99
C TYR A 639 37.46 29.34 23.84
N PRO A 640 38.48 28.55 23.42
CA PRO A 640 39.85 29.08 23.26
C PRO A 640 39.98 30.17 22.18
N PHE A 641 39.07 30.17 21.18
CA PHE A 641 39.12 31.09 20.04
C PHE A 641 38.23 32.32 20.21
N PHE A 642 37.05 32.14 20.84
CA PHE A 642 35.99 33.14 20.89
C PHE A 642 35.54 33.48 22.32
N GLY A 643 36.04 32.79 23.35
CA GLY A 643 35.53 32.91 24.71
C GLY A 643 34.09 32.44 24.91
N LEU A 644 33.53 31.71 23.89
CA LEU A 644 32.14 31.29 23.89
C LEU A 644 31.99 29.87 24.41
N PHE A 645 31.22 29.72 25.49
CA PHE A 645 30.81 28.44 26.02
C PHE A 645 29.30 28.23 25.78
N MET A 646 28.91 27.04 25.30
CA MET A 646 27.52 26.78 25.02
C MET A 646 26.69 26.72 26.32
N HIS A 647 25.58 27.45 26.37
CA HIS A 647 24.66 27.34 27.48
C HIS A 647 23.75 26.08 27.34
N PRO A 648 23.40 25.34 28.42
CA PRO A 648 22.59 24.14 28.38
C PRO A 648 21.23 24.33 27.69
N SER A 649 20.61 25.50 27.82
CA SER A 649 19.37 25.82 27.15
C SER A 649 19.49 25.90 25.63
N ILE A 650 20.62 26.35 25.10
CA ILE A 650 20.92 26.41 23.66
C ILE A 650 21.12 25.00 23.13
N ALA A 651 21.84 24.15 23.86
CA ALA A 651 22.01 22.74 23.51
C ALA A 651 20.66 22.01 23.43
N ALA A 652 19.76 22.23 24.41
CA ALA A 652 18.43 21.66 24.46
C ALA A 652 17.53 22.18 23.32
N ALA A 653 17.59 23.47 23.00
CA ALA A 653 16.85 24.07 21.90
C ALA A 653 17.32 23.53 20.53
N ALA A 654 18.63 23.44 20.30
CA ALA A 654 19.20 22.87 19.07
C ALA A 654 18.76 21.43 18.85
N MET A 655 18.73 20.61 19.92
CA MET A 655 18.24 19.23 19.88
C MET A 655 16.75 19.15 19.52
N ALA A 656 15.91 20.00 20.11
CA ALA A 656 14.48 20.06 19.78
C ALA A 656 14.26 20.46 18.31
N PHE A 657 15.05 21.43 17.82
CA PHE A 657 14.98 21.88 16.43
C PHE A 657 15.39 20.81 15.43
N SER A 658 16.40 19.99 15.76
CA SER A 658 16.77 18.81 14.96
C SER A 658 15.59 17.85 14.77
N SER A 659 14.84 17.54 15.82
CA SER A 659 13.66 16.67 15.73
C SER A 659 12.54 17.29 14.88
N VAL A 660 12.29 18.60 15.00
CA VAL A 660 11.30 19.33 14.20
C VAL A 660 11.68 19.31 12.72
N SER A 661 12.97 19.48 12.41
CA SER A 661 13.48 19.47 11.03
C SER A 661 13.25 18.13 10.35
N VAL A 662 13.52 17.02 11.02
CA VAL A 662 13.28 15.65 10.52
C VAL A 662 11.80 15.39 10.27
N VAL A 663 10.94 15.77 11.21
CA VAL A 663 9.49 15.66 11.06
C VAL A 663 8.98 16.52 9.90
N GLY A 664 9.43 17.77 9.81
CA GLY A 664 9.08 18.71 8.73
C GLY A 664 9.46 18.16 7.35
N ASN A 665 10.65 17.56 7.22
CA ASN A 665 11.11 16.93 5.99
C ASN A 665 10.23 15.71 5.61
N SER A 666 9.85 14.88 6.59
CA SER A 666 9.00 13.71 6.37
C SER A 666 7.58 14.08 5.91
N ILE A 667 7.02 15.19 6.41
CA ILE A 667 5.68 15.68 6.00
C ILE A 667 5.63 16.07 4.51
N ARG A 668 6.77 16.36 3.87
CA ARG A 668 6.82 16.64 2.43
C ARG A 668 6.29 15.48 1.58
N LEU A 669 6.37 14.23 2.08
CA LEU A 669 5.78 13.06 1.40
C LEU A 669 4.25 13.13 1.30
N LEU A 670 3.59 13.87 2.19
CA LEU A 670 2.12 14.01 2.21
C LEU A 670 1.62 15.14 1.29
N LYS A 671 2.47 16.10 0.89
CA LYS A 671 2.06 17.32 0.19
C LYS A 671 2.06 17.23 -1.35
N HIS A 672 2.65 16.21 -1.94
CA HIS A 672 2.89 16.12 -3.39
C HIS A 672 1.83 15.29 -4.15
N GLN A 673 0.56 15.34 -3.73
CA GLN A 673 -0.53 14.62 -4.39
C GLN A 673 -1.69 15.54 -4.83
N THR A 674 -1.38 16.82 -5.12
CA THR A 674 -2.31 17.73 -5.82
C THR A 674 -1.85 17.96 -7.24
#